data_42189d2e7fbe4d4532236adf75f7efe2
#
_entry.id   42189d2e7fbe4d4532236adf75f7efe2
#
_cell.length_a   1.000
_cell.length_b   1.000
_cell.length_c   1.000
_cell.angle_alpha   90.00
_cell.angle_beta   90.00
_cell.angle_gamma   90.00
#
_symmetry.space_group_name_H-M   'P 1'
#
loop_
_entity.id
_entity.type
_entity.pdbx_description
1 polymer ?
#
loop_
_entity_poly.entity_id
_entity_poly.type
_entity_poly.pdbx_seq_one_letter_code
_entity_poly.pdbx_strand_id
1 'polypeptide(L)'
;MRRTPPRFCYDPIMTIGITGPQPKVPGGSILAGWIIAAIVVGIGLLLLSVASGLLVDWLWFSSVGYLQVFWISLGAEAAVFGTVFAATTLMLWLNGRLALRFARLPSTPAAVGLNPPPDPFALVRDRLPWPHIIAAAAVLIAVLVAAGEAGEWATLLRYLYHVPFGSSDPLYGKDIGFYLFSLPAYIQINNWMVLTIILSALFAGAIYWSFSEIDHGKGRRSMPPAAITHGSLLLGLLFAVKAWSYVLDRYLLLYSDNGVVVGASYTDIHVQLPVLWLLVGLSIIAALIAWANLGLRTYRLPAAAILLVAIGSFVASGVVPSLFRHFFVKPSELELEKPYIERNIAMTRQAYDLDRIVAKPFAAEETLTFKTLEANKATIDNIRLWDWRPLSDTYAQLQEIRTYYKFHDLDVDRYWLGGSYQSVMLSARELRPSLLPPNAQTWVNRQVLFTHGNGAVMSPVTRKTIEGLPYFYLRDIPPVADGGPEIREPRIYFGEESDGYVIVKGTVPEFDYPKGADNAYAAYDGAGGVPVGSLARRMLFAQYFSDVNLLLTSYITSDTRIMIRRNIRERVRTIAPFLRLDHDPYLVISEGRMFWMQDAYTTSSYFPYSQLTPDLDLNYIRNSVKVVIDAYNGTVTFYLMDPSDPIAATYQRIFPGLFTPVAAMPADLQKHIRYPEDLFLIQARVYQAYHMEAADVFYNREDLWQFPRQPGGDGVAMMAPYYIIMRLPGEPRAEFFIMLPMVPSRRDNMIAWLAARCDSPDYGKLIVYEFPKDKLVYGPLQIEARINQSTEISQQLTLWNQMGSRVIRGNLLVIPIENSILYVSPLYLRAEQGHLPELKRVIAAYGEHVVMKETLSEALSALFAEGGPAPAPPRAVTETSHGASAREALDHYNQAMERLKSGDWAGFGTDIQAMRAILEQLSRESNALEHPGETNGGNLPDRPPVKSEIK
;
A
#
# COMPACT_ATOMS: atom_id res chain seq x y z
N MET A 1 -64.64 67.02 10.02
CA MET A 1 -64.80 67.82 8.78
C MET A 1 -64.52 66.81 7.63
N ARG A 2 -65.60 66.32 7.06
CA ARG A 2 -66.19 66.63 5.76
C ARG A 2 -65.10 66.76 4.64
N ARG A 3 -65.01 65.78 3.70
CA ARG A 3 -65.71 65.93 2.37
C ARG A 3 -65.52 64.65 1.55
N THR A 4 -66.59 64.07 1.09
CA THR A 4 -66.75 63.19 -0.08
C THR A 4 -66.63 64.00 -1.37
N PRO A 5 -66.15 63.30 -2.48
CA PRO A 5 -66.71 63.56 -3.83
C PRO A 5 -66.83 62.28 -4.66
N PRO A 6 -67.26 62.37 -5.91
CA PRO A 6 -68.53 61.86 -6.36
C PRO A 6 -68.38 60.68 -7.31
N ARG A 7 -69.50 59.98 -7.52
CA ARG A 7 -69.71 58.93 -8.50
C ARG A 7 -69.54 59.40 -9.94
N PHE A 8 -68.74 58.64 -10.75
CA PHE A 8 -68.83 58.72 -12.19
C PHE A 8 -69.30 57.33 -12.71
N CYS A 9 -70.44 57.44 -13.52
CA CYS A 9 -70.94 56.35 -14.35
C CYS A 9 -70.03 56.20 -15.52
N TYR A 10 -69.70 54.91 -15.91
CA TYR A 10 -69.12 54.61 -17.21
C TYR A 10 -70.02 53.57 -17.88
N ASP A 11 -70.41 53.83 -19.09
CA ASP A 11 -71.18 53.05 -20.03
C ASP A 11 -70.31 51.86 -20.60
N PRO A 12 -70.96 50.79 -21.04
CA PRO A 12 -70.25 49.60 -21.53
C PRO A 12 -69.68 49.82 -22.95
N ILE A 13 -68.38 49.77 -23.07
CA ILE A 13 -67.66 49.72 -24.34
C ILE A 13 -67.68 48.31 -24.96
N MET A 14 -68.17 48.25 -26.15
CA MET A 14 -68.19 47.09 -27.09
C MET A 14 -66.89 46.35 -27.14
N THR A 15 -66.92 45.07 -26.88
CA THR A 15 -65.82 44.08 -27.17
C THR A 15 -65.79 43.79 -28.67
N ILE A 16 -64.88 44.43 -29.42
CA ILE A 16 -64.53 44.02 -30.76
C ILE A 16 -63.68 42.78 -30.66
N GLY A 17 -64.20 41.65 -31.06
CA GLY A 17 -63.44 40.36 -31.19
C GLY A 17 -62.41 40.45 -32.30
N ILE A 18 -61.12 40.51 -31.96
CA ILE A 18 -60.01 40.27 -32.87
C ILE A 18 -59.58 38.83 -32.71
N THR A 19 -60.13 37.95 -33.52
CA THR A 19 -59.58 36.61 -33.78
C THR A 19 -58.39 36.73 -34.70
N GLY A 20 -57.22 37.04 -34.12
CA GLY A 20 -55.98 36.91 -34.86
C GLY A 20 -55.48 35.44 -34.69
N PRO A 21 -54.92 34.84 -35.75
CA PRO A 21 -54.36 33.49 -35.63
C PRO A 21 -53.18 33.52 -34.67
N GLN A 22 -53.26 32.69 -33.61
CA GLN A 22 -52.11 32.47 -32.68
C GLN A 22 -50.91 31.99 -33.51
N PRO A 23 -49.69 32.58 -33.37
CA PRO A 23 -48.51 32.04 -34.01
C PRO A 23 -48.27 30.67 -33.46
N LYS A 24 -48.33 29.65 -34.30
CA LYS A 24 -47.77 28.33 -34.01
C LYS A 24 -46.25 28.54 -33.83
N VAL A 25 -45.78 28.39 -32.63
CA VAL A 25 -44.33 28.33 -32.35
C VAL A 25 -43.80 26.98 -32.90
N PRO A 26 -43.19 26.96 -34.10
CA PRO A 26 -42.57 25.75 -34.63
C PRO A 26 -41.15 25.71 -34.14
N GLY A 27 -40.92 25.21 -32.92
CA GLY A 27 -39.55 25.11 -32.36
C GLY A 27 -39.35 23.96 -31.43
N GLY A 28 -40.37 23.50 -30.73
CA GLY A 28 -40.21 22.48 -29.71
C GLY A 28 -39.88 21.07 -30.25
N SER A 29 -40.41 20.72 -31.44
CA SER A 29 -40.19 19.36 -31.99
C SER A 29 -38.82 19.21 -32.66
N ILE A 30 -38.27 20.25 -33.26
CA ILE A 30 -36.94 20.23 -33.89
C ILE A 30 -35.84 20.17 -32.83
N LEU A 31 -35.95 20.98 -31.78
CA LEU A 31 -34.97 20.96 -30.66
C LEU A 31 -35.01 19.65 -29.93
N ALA A 32 -36.19 19.09 -29.67
CA ALA A 32 -36.33 17.76 -29.06
C ALA A 32 -35.72 16.66 -29.95
N GLY A 33 -35.91 16.75 -31.28
CA GLY A 33 -35.29 15.82 -32.21
C GLY A 33 -33.76 15.87 -32.20
N TRP A 34 -33.17 17.07 -32.14
CA TRP A 34 -31.71 17.25 -32.03
C TRP A 34 -31.16 16.73 -30.67
N ILE A 35 -31.88 16.94 -29.59
CA ILE A 35 -31.50 16.42 -28.25
C ILE A 35 -31.54 14.88 -28.28
N ILE A 36 -32.59 14.28 -28.81
CA ILE A 36 -32.69 12.80 -28.92
C ILE A 36 -31.57 12.28 -29.84
N ALA A 37 -31.31 12.91 -30.95
CA ALA A 37 -30.22 12.51 -31.87
C ALA A 37 -28.85 12.61 -31.16
N ALA A 38 -28.59 13.70 -30.44
CA ALA A 38 -27.36 13.85 -29.65
C ALA A 38 -27.20 12.77 -28.58
N ILE A 39 -28.30 12.43 -27.87
CA ILE A 39 -28.32 11.35 -26.88
C ILE A 39 -28.03 10.01 -27.55
N VAL A 40 -28.68 9.71 -28.67
CA VAL A 40 -28.48 8.44 -29.43
C VAL A 40 -27.04 8.34 -29.94
N VAL A 41 -26.48 9.43 -30.49
CA VAL A 41 -25.07 9.46 -30.89
C VAL A 41 -24.14 9.30 -29.67
N GLY A 42 -24.40 9.98 -28.57
CA GLY A 42 -23.60 9.85 -27.34
C GLY A 42 -23.62 8.42 -26.79
N ILE A 43 -24.79 7.79 -26.74
CA ILE A 43 -24.93 6.37 -26.36
C ILE A 43 -24.18 5.46 -27.34
N GLY A 44 -24.30 5.73 -28.65
CA GLY A 44 -23.60 4.97 -29.68
C GLY A 44 -22.07 5.06 -29.55
N LEU A 45 -21.53 6.25 -29.29
CA LEU A 45 -20.10 6.44 -29.04
C LEU A 45 -19.65 5.75 -27.74
N LEU A 46 -20.44 5.82 -26.68
CA LEU A 46 -20.16 5.12 -25.44
C LEU A 46 -20.13 3.58 -25.64
N LEU A 47 -21.13 3.05 -26.34
CA LEU A 47 -21.17 1.61 -26.66
C LEU A 47 -19.98 1.18 -27.52
N LEU A 48 -19.60 2.02 -28.49
CA LEU A 48 -18.43 1.75 -29.33
C LEU A 48 -17.13 1.78 -28.51
N SER A 49 -17.00 2.72 -27.56
CA SER A 49 -15.85 2.79 -26.65
C SER A 49 -15.75 1.55 -25.75
N VAL A 50 -16.87 1.14 -25.14
CA VAL A 50 -16.91 -0.08 -24.32
C VAL A 50 -16.61 -1.33 -25.16
N ALA A 51 -17.21 -1.46 -26.34
CA ALA A 51 -16.94 -2.58 -27.22
C ALA A 51 -15.49 -2.63 -27.70
N SER A 52 -14.88 -1.47 -28.00
CA SER A 52 -13.46 -1.42 -28.38
C SER A 52 -12.54 -1.86 -27.24
N GLY A 53 -12.83 -1.46 -26.00
CA GLY A 53 -12.10 -1.92 -24.81
C GLY A 53 -12.16 -3.44 -24.65
N LEU A 54 -13.38 -4.01 -24.68
CA LEU A 54 -13.57 -5.47 -24.55
C LEU A 54 -12.89 -6.27 -25.67
N LEU A 55 -12.91 -5.76 -26.91
CA LEU A 55 -12.24 -6.42 -28.03
C LEU A 55 -10.71 -6.34 -27.92
N VAL A 56 -10.17 -5.21 -27.48
CA VAL A 56 -8.71 -5.08 -27.22
C VAL A 56 -8.29 -6.00 -26.09
N ASP A 57 -9.08 -6.07 -25.00
CA ASP A 57 -8.82 -7.00 -23.91
C ASP A 57 -8.86 -8.46 -24.36
N TRP A 58 -9.85 -8.82 -25.13
CA TRP A 58 -9.94 -10.17 -25.70
C TRP A 58 -8.72 -10.54 -26.57
N LEU A 59 -8.28 -9.62 -27.46
CA LEU A 59 -7.09 -9.82 -28.28
C LEU A 59 -5.83 -9.95 -27.41
N TRP A 60 -5.72 -9.10 -26.40
CA TRP A 60 -4.57 -9.10 -25.50
C TRP A 60 -4.51 -10.38 -24.65
N PHE A 61 -5.59 -10.77 -23.98
CA PHE A 61 -5.68 -12.01 -23.22
C PHE A 61 -5.40 -13.25 -24.09
N SER A 62 -5.86 -13.22 -25.35
CA SER A 62 -5.50 -14.26 -26.32
C SER A 62 -4.01 -14.29 -26.64
N SER A 63 -3.34 -13.13 -26.72
CA SER A 63 -1.91 -13.04 -27.04
C SER A 63 -0.99 -13.47 -25.87
N VAL A 64 -1.47 -13.32 -24.64
CA VAL A 64 -0.72 -13.72 -23.43
C VAL A 64 -1.06 -15.13 -22.91
N GLY A 65 -2.02 -15.83 -23.57
CA GLY A 65 -2.40 -17.20 -23.23
C GLY A 65 -3.43 -17.35 -22.11
N TYR A 66 -4.02 -16.25 -21.61
CA TYR A 66 -4.99 -16.26 -20.51
C TYR A 66 -6.44 -15.97 -20.93
N LEU A 67 -6.81 -16.35 -22.14
CA LEU A 67 -8.15 -16.11 -22.69
C LEU A 67 -9.26 -16.73 -21.81
N GLN A 68 -8.99 -17.84 -21.14
CA GLN A 68 -9.95 -18.47 -20.23
C GLN A 68 -10.26 -17.59 -19.01
N VAL A 69 -9.24 -16.91 -18.45
CA VAL A 69 -9.43 -15.96 -17.34
C VAL A 69 -10.36 -14.82 -17.77
N PHE A 70 -10.14 -14.27 -18.97
CA PHE A 70 -11.00 -13.22 -19.52
C PHE A 70 -12.46 -13.66 -19.61
N TRP A 71 -12.73 -14.84 -20.17
CA TRP A 71 -14.11 -15.31 -20.33
C TRP A 71 -14.79 -15.66 -19.01
N ILE A 72 -14.06 -16.21 -18.04
CA ILE A 72 -14.62 -16.52 -16.71
C ILE A 72 -14.95 -15.21 -15.98
N SER A 73 -14.04 -14.25 -15.98
CA SER A 73 -14.26 -12.96 -15.33
C SER A 73 -15.40 -12.17 -15.97
N LEU A 74 -15.39 -12.01 -17.29
CA LEU A 74 -16.45 -11.33 -18.03
C LEU A 74 -17.80 -12.03 -17.90
N GLY A 75 -17.80 -13.36 -17.95
CA GLY A 75 -19.02 -14.18 -17.77
C GLY A 75 -19.60 -14.04 -16.37
N ALA A 76 -18.75 -14.03 -15.34
CA ALA A 76 -19.18 -13.83 -13.96
C ALA A 76 -19.73 -12.41 -13.73
N GLU A 77 -19.03 -11.39 -14.24
CA GLU A 77 -19.49 -10.00 -14.18
C GLU A 77 -20.83 -9.83 -14.89
N ALA A 78 -20.98 -10.37 -16.10
CA ALA A 78 -22.23 -10.36 -16.85
C ALA A 78 -23.35 -11.12 -16.15
N ALA A 79 -23.06 -12.25 -15.49
CA ALA A 79 -24.03 -13.02 -14.74
C ALA A 79 -24.52 -12.28 -13.48
N VAL A 80 -23.61 -11.64 -12.73
CA VAL A 80 -23.99 -10.80 -11.58
C VAL A 80 -24.82 -9.61 -12.06
N PHE A 81 -24.32 -8.87 -13.07
CA PHE A 81 -25.08 -7.76 -13.67
C PHE A 81 -26.48 -8.19 -14.12
N GLY A 82 -26.57 -9.24 -14.91
CA GLY A 82 -27.85 -9.72 -15.47
C GLY A 82 -28.84 -10.16 -14.40
N THR A 83 -28.37 -10.87 -13.38
CA THR A 83 -29.21 -11.35 -12.28
C THR A 83 -29.71 -10.19 -11.43
N VAL A 84 -28.82 -9.29 -11.01
CA VAL A 84 -29.17 -8.10 -10.22
C VAL A 84 -30.09 -7.17 -11.03
N PHE A 85 -29.77 -6.91 -12.30
CA PHE A 85 -30.58 -6.11 -13.21
C PHE A 85 -32.00 -6.65 -13.36
N ALA A 86 -32.13 -7.94 -13.66
CA ALA A 86 -33.44 -8.58 -13.87
C ALA A 86 -34.28 -8.54 -12.58
N ALA A 87 -33.68 -8.91 -11.44
CA ALA A 87 -34.36 -8.92 -10.15
C ALA A 87 -34.78 -7.52 -9.69
N THR A 88 -33.84 -6.54 -9.76
CA THR A 88 -34.13 -5.14 -9.40
C THR A 88 -35.16 -4.50 -10.33
N THR A 89 -35.05 -4.72 -11.65
CA THR A 89 -36.04 -4.23 -12.63
C THR A 89 -37.40 -4.79 -12.32
N LEU A 90 -37.53 -6.11 -12.13
CA LEU A 90 -38.79 -6.75 -11.82
C LEU A 90 -39.42 -6.20 -10.54
N MET A 91 -38.60 -6.04 -9.48
CA MET A 91 -39.08 -5.53 -8.20
C MET A 91 -39.55 -4.09 -8.31
N LEU A 92 -38.77 -3.17 -8.92
CA LEU A 92 -39.15 -1.77 -9.11
C LEU A 92 -40.36 -1.64 -10.03
N TRP A 93 -40.38 -2.35 -11.16
CA TRP A 93 -41.49 -2.32 -12.12
C TRP A 93 -42.80 -2.82 -11.49
N LEU A 94 -42.75 -3.94 -10.76
CA LEU A 94 -43.91 -4.50 -10.08
C LEU A 94 -44.47 -3.53 -9.04
N ASN A 95 -43.59 -2.98 -8.16
CA ASN A 95 -44.00 -2.01 -7.15
C ASN A 95 -44.51 -0.71 -7.78
N GLY A 96 -43.85 -0.22 -8.86
CA GLY A 96 -44.30 0.95 -9.58
C GLY A 96 -45.67 0.75 -10.27
N ARG A 97 -45.89 -0.43 -10.86
CA ARG A 97 -47.20 -0.78 -11.47
C ARG A 97 -48.29 -0.92 -10.43
N LEU A 98 -48.00 -1.57 -9.30
CA LEU A 98 -48.94 -1.67 -8.19
C LEU A 98 -49.27 -0.28 -7.61
N ALA A 99 -48.27 0.55 -7.41
CA ALA A 99 -48.46 1.92 -6.94
C ALA A 99 -49.31 2.74 -7.88
N LEU A 100 -49.08 2.66 -9.20
CA LEU A 100 -49.90 3.33 -10.21
C LEU A 100 -51.34 2.84 -10.23
N ARG A 101 -51.51 1.52 -10.17
CA ARG A 101 -52.85 0.92 -10.14
C ARG A 101 -53.64 1.39 -8.92
N PHE A 102 -53.04 1.34 -7.75
CA PHE A 102 -53.70 1.72 -6.50
C PHE A 102 -53.84 3.26 -6.32
N ALA A 103 -52.96 4.07 -6.88
CA ALA A 103 -53.08 5.50 -6.89
C ALA A 103 -54.23 6.04 -7.76
N ARG A 104 -54.67 5.27 -8.78
CA ARG A 104 -55.76 5.63 -9.69
C ARG A 104 -57.13 5.14 -9.22
N LEU A 105 -57.23 4.38 -8.14
CA LEU A 105 -58.51 3.95 -7.58
C LEU A 105 -59.19 5.14 -6.90
N PRO A 106 -60.46 5.46 -7.20
CA PRO A 106 -61.14 6.60 -6.59
C PRO A 106 -61.21 6.44 -5.06
N SER A 107 -60.77 7.42 -4.33
CA SER A 107 -60.59 7.36 -2.88
C SER A 107 -61.85 7.57 -2.06
N THR A 108 -62.99 8.08 -2.63
CA THR A 108 -64.35 8.20 -2.01
C THR A 108 -65.36 8.69 -3.02
N PRO A 109 -66.71 8.43 -2.84
CA PRO A 109 -67.70 9.09 -3.67
C PRO A 109 -67.64 10.60 -3.40
N ALA A 110 -67.50 11.40 -4.46
CA ALA A 110 -67.47 12.82 -4.41
C ALA A 110 -68.68 13.40 -3.65
N ALA A 111 -68.45 14.13 -2.54
CA ALA A 111 -69.47 14.95 -1.96
C ALA A 111 -69.91 15.98 -3.05
N VAL A 112 -71.15 15.90 -3.41
CA VAL A 112 -71.78 16.82 -4.43
C VAL A 112 -71.70 18.23 -3.85
N GLY A 113 -70.87 19.09 -4.47
CA GLY A 113 -70.91 20.51 -4.19
C GLY A 113 -69.56 21.16 -4.15
N LEU A 114 -69.29 21.97 -5.19
CA LEU A 114 -68.15 22.85 -5.43
C LEU A 114 -67.05 22.22 -6.25
N ASN A 115 -66.95 22.60 -7.54
CA ASN A 115 -65.84 22.34 -8.39
C ASN A 115 -64.58 23.01 -7.81
N PRO A 116 -63.55 22.26 -7.34
CA PRO A 116 -62.33 22.92 -6.95
C PRO A 116 -61.62 23.49 -8.21
N PRO A 117 -60.82 24.54 -8.09
CA PRO A 117 -60.04 25.05 -9.22
C PRO A 117 -59.14 23.91 -9.76
N PRO A 118 -59.02 23.76 -11.07
CA PRO A 118 -58.24 22.68 -11.67
C PRO A 118 -56.78 22.77 -11.24
N ASP A 119 -56.29 21.71 -10.64
CA ASP A 119 -54.85 21.60 -10.31
C ASP A 119 -54.07 21.63 -11.64
N PRO A 120 -53.21 22.66 -11.89
CA PRO A 120 -52.47 22.76 -13.16
C PRO A 120 -51.57 21.55 -13.41
N PHE A 121 -51.15 20.85 -12.36
CA PHE A 121 -50.37 19.61 -12.48
C PHE A 121 -51.24 18.39 -12.91
N ALA A 122 -52.52 18.38 -12.64
CA ALA A 122 -53.41 17.30 -13.05
C ALA A 122 -53.48 17.19 -14.58
N LEU A 123 -53.53 18.31 -15.31
CA LEU A 123 -53.59 18.32 -16.77
C LEU A 123 -52.33 17.71 -17.41
N VAL A 124 -51.15 17.93 -16.85
CA VAL A 124 -49.89 17.37 -17.31
C VAL A 124 -49.83 15.90 -16.91
N ARG A 125 -50.18 15.58 -15.66
CA ARG A 125 -50.14 14.20 -15.11
C ARG A 125 -50.99 13.24 -15.93
N ASP A 126 -52.18 13.61 -16.32
CA ASP A 126 -53.13 12.73 -17.03
C ASP A 126 -52.74 12.48 -18.50
N ARG A 127 -51.90 13.35 -19.07
CA ARG A 127 -51.31 13.18 -20.43
C ARG A 127 -50.09 12.35 -20.49
N LEU A 128 -49.39 12.10 -19.37
CA LEU A 128 -48.13 11.35 -19.33
C LEU A 128 -48.41 9.84 -19.48
N PRO A 129 -47.57 9.14 -20.29
CA PRO A 129 -47.65 7.68 -20.43
C PRO A 129 -46.99 6.96 -19.25
N TRP A 130 -47.55 7.08 -18.05
CA TRP A 130 -47.02 6.55 -16.78
C TRP A 130 -46.48 5.11 -16.85
N PRO A 131 -47.17 4.13 -17.51
CA PRO A 131 -46.61 2.77 -17.58
C PRO A 131 -45.25 2.68 -18.23
N HIS A 132 -44.99 3.49 -19.25
CA HIS A 132 -43.71 3.56 -19.94
C HIS A 132 -42.66 4.31 -19.13
N ILE A 133 -43.06 5.41 -18.47
CA ILE A 133 -42.19 6.16 -17.57
C ILE A 133 -41.72 5.28 -16.41
N ILE A 134 -42.65 4.54 -15.78
CA ILE A 134 -42.31 3.59 -14.69
C ILE A 134 -41.37 2.50 -15.20
N ALA A 135 -41.62 1.93 -16.37
CA ALA A 135 -40.74 0.91 -16.95
C ALA A 135 -39.35 1.48 -17.24
N ALA A 136 -39.25 2.66 -17.86
CA ALA A 136 -37.99 3.32 -18.19
C ALA A 136 -37.20 3.69 -16.93
N ALA A 137 -37.88 4.25 -15.93
CA ALA A 137 -37.24 4.62 -14.66
C ALA A 137 -36.78 3.36 -13.87
N ALA A 138 -37.59 2.30 -13.85
CA ALA A 138 -37.20 1.03 -13.24
C ALA A 138 -35.94 0.42 -13.89
N VAL A 139 -35.90 0.43 -15.23
CA VAL A 139 -34.72 -0.03 -16.01
C VAL A 139 -33.51 0.84 -15.69
N LEU A 140 -33.64 2.17 -15.72
CA LEU A 140 -32.52 3.08 -15.45
C LEU A 140 -31.94 2.87 -14.05
N ILE A 141 -32.78 2.82 -13.03
CA ILE A 141 -32.33 2.58 -11.64
C ILE A 141 -31.69 1.21 -11.52
N ALA A 142 -32.28 0.17 -12.14
CA ALA A 142 -31.75 -1.19 -12.11
C ALA A 142 -30.38 -1.31 -12.81
N VAL A 143 -30.14 -0.57 -13.91
CA VAL A 143 -28.82 -0.50 -14.56
C VAL A 143 -27.78 0.07 -13.60
N LEU A 144 -28.11 1.17 -12.89
CA LEU A 144 -27.18 1.78 -11.94
C LEU A 144 -26.86 0.86 -10.77
N VAL A 145 -27.88 0.17 -10.21
CA VAL A 145 -27.68 -0.81 -9.12
C VAL A 145 -26.85 -1.99 -9.62
N ALA A 146 -27.20 -2.56 -10.77
CA ALA A 146 -26.51 -3.73 -11.34
C ALA A 146 -25.06 -3.40 -11.72
N ALA A 147 -24.78 -2.20 -12.22
CA ALA A 147 -23.41 -1.77 -12.52
C ALA A 147 -22.55 -1.64 -11.27
N GLY A 148 -23.12 -1.18 -10.15
CA GLY A 148 -22.43 -1.16 -8.87
C GLY A 148 -22.11 -2.55 -8.32
N GLU A 149 -23.04 -3.48 -8.42
CA GLU A 149 -22.87 -4.84 -7.91
C GLU A 149 -22.03 -5.74 -8.82
N ALA A 150 -21.95 -5.43 -10.12
CA ALA A 150 -21.20 -6.24 -11.10
C ALA A 150 -19.70 -6.33 -10.76
N GLY A 151 -19.10 -5.26 -10.16
CA GLY A 151 -17.71 -5.25 -9.74
C GLY A 151 -17.36 -6.29 -8.68
N GLU A 152 -18.34 -6.81 -7.96
CA GLU A 152 -18.17 -7.82 -6.89
C GLU A 152 -18.25 -9.28 -7.38
N TRP A 153 -18.06 -9.51 -8.69
CA TRP A 153 -18.13 -10.84 -9.30
C TRP A 153 -17.19 -11.87 -8.64
N ALA A 154 -16.02 -11.41 -8.17
CA ALA A 154 -15.01 -12.25 -7.53
C ALA A 154 -15.53 -12.84 -6.19
N THR A 155 -16.35 -12.08 -5.44
CA THR A 155 -16.97 -12.54 -4.19
C THR A 155 -17.94 -13.70 -4.44
N LEU A 156 -18.74 -13.60 -5.53
CA LEU A 156 -19.62 -14.69 -5.92
C LEU A 156 -18.84 -15.94 -6.34
N LEU A 157 -17.81 -15.82 -7.15
CA LEU A 157 -17.00 -16.96 -7.58
C LEU A 157 -16.28 -17.62 -6.40
N ARG A 158 -15.71 -16.84 -5.48
CA ARG A 158 -15.11 -17.37 -4.25
C ARG A 158 -16.13 -18.14 -3.42
N TYR A 159 -17.36 -17.64 -3.30
CA TYR A 159 -18.43 -18.36 -2.61
C TYR A 159 -18.77 -19.69 -3.26
N LEU A 160 -18.85 -19.75 -4.60
CA LEU A 160 -19.24 -20.96 -5.35
C LEU A 160 -18.16 -22.04 -5.40
N TYR A 161 -16.88 -21.63 -5.48
CA TYR A 161 -15.72 -22.52 -5.71
C TYR A 161 -14.80 -22.67 -4.50
N HIS A 162 -15.19 -22.16 -3.32
CA HIS A 162 -14.32 -22.15 -2.15
C HIS A 162 -13.80 -23.53 -1.75
N VAL A 163 -12.61 -23.53 -1.19
CA VAL A 163 -11.97 -24.67 -0.55
C VAL A 163 -12.10 -24.50 0.97
N PRO A 164 -12.47 -25.52 1.74
CA PRO A 164 -12.45 -25.44 3.20
C PRO A 164 -11.06 -25.06 3.71
N PHE A 165 -11.03 -24.25 4.75
CA PHE A 165 -9.76 -23.82 5.37
C PHE A 165 -9.13 -24.93 6.23
N GLY A 166 -9.95 -25.85 6.75
CA GLY A 166 -9.50 -26.97 7.56
C GLY A 166 -9.25 -26.63 9.03
N SER A 167 -9.48 -25.38 9.43
CA SER A 167 -9.50 -24.94 10.83
C SER A 167 -10.76 -24.16 11.12
N SER A 168 -11.19 -24.14 12.40
CA SER A 168 -12.46 -23.55 12.82
C SER A 168 -12.27 -22.37 13.73
N ASP A 169 -13.23 -21.43 13.71
CA ASP A 169 -13.24 -20.32 14.65
C ASP A 169 -13.55 -20.81 16.09
N PRO A 170 -12.99 -20.13 17.10
CA PRO A 170 -13.13 -20.60 18.48
C PRO A 170 -14.46 -20.25 19.14
N LEU A 171 -15.37 -19.52 18.50
CA LEU A 171 -16.65 -19.10 19.08
C LEU A 171 -17.83 -19.92 18.55
N TYR A 172 -17.96 -20.04 17.22
CA TYR A 172 -19.07 -20.71 16.57
C TYR A 172 -18.71 -22.08 16.01
N GLY A 173 -17.41 -22.46 16.02
CA GLY A 173 -16.92 -23.73 15.49
C GLY A 173 -17.08 -23.88 13.98
N LYS A 174 -17.23 -22.77 13.25
CA LYS A 174 -17.34 -22.80 11.78
C LYS A 174 -15.95 -22.79 11.15
N ASP A 175 -15.82 -23.50 10.02
CA ASP A 175 -14.62 -23.42 9.21
C ASP A 175 -14.29 -21.96 8.86
N ILE A 176 -13.02 -21.57 8.93
CA ILE A 176 -12.56 -20.21 8.63
C ILE A 176 -12.95 -19.79 7.20
N GLY A 177 -12.99 -20.73 6.24
CA GLY A 177 -13.47 -20.49 4.89
C GLY A 177 -14.90 -19.95 4.82
N PHE A 178 -15.77 -20.24 5.82
CA PHE A 178 -17.07 -19.59 5.89
C PHE A 178 -16.93 -18.06 6.00
N TYR A 179 -16.01 -17.58 6.80
CA TYR A 179 -15.78 -16.15 7.01
C TYR A 179 -15.13 -15.49 5.81
N LEU A 180 -14.16 -16.16 5.18
CA LEU A 180 -13.41 -15.61 4.05
C LEU A 180 -14.22 -15.59 2.74
N PHE A 181 -15.13 -16.56 2.55
CA PHE A 181 -15.79 -16.79 1.26
C PHE A 181 -17.31 -16.64 1.30
N SER A 182 -17.97 -17.21 2.33
CA SER A 182 -19.44 -17.26 2.39
C SER A 182 -20.04 -16.01 3.03
N LEU A 183 -19.48 -15.56 4.16
CA LEU A 183 -19.97 -14.39 4.88
C LEU A 183 -19.96 -13.11 4.04
N PRO A 184 -18.91 -12.76 3.29
CA PRO A 184 -18.92 -11.60 2.41
C PRO A 184 -20.03 -11.67 1.36
N ALA A 185 -20.26 -12.84 0.76
CA ALA A 185 -21.32 -13.02 -0.21
C ALA A 185 -22.72 -12.84 0.40
N TYR A 186 -22.95 -13.35 1.62
CA TYR A 186 -24.22 -13.14 2.33
C TYR A 186 -24.45 -11.69 2.71
N ILE A 187 -23.41 -10.98 3.14
CA ILE A 187 -23.47 -9.53 3.43
C ILE A 187 -23.82 -8.75 2.16
N GLN A 188 -23.18 -9.06 1.04
CA GLN A 188 -23.45 -8.41 -0.25
C GLN A 188 -24.89 -8.62 -0.70
N ILE A 189 -25.41 -9.86 -0.65
CA ILE A 189 -26.81 -10.16 -0.98
C ILE A 189 -27.76 -9.39 -0.05
N ASN A 190 -27.47 -9.36 1.26
CA ASN A 190 -28.27 -8.61 2.22
C ASN A 190 -28.32 -7.12 1.91
N ASN A 191 -27.16 -6.51 1.63
CA ASN A 191 -27.05 -5.08 1.31
C ASN A 191 -27.80 -4.73 0.03
N TRP A 192 -27.68 -5.55 -1.02
CA TRP A 192 -28.46 -5.41 -2.26
C TRP A 192 -29.97 -5.51 -2.00
N MET A 193 -30.41 -6.47 -1.17
CA MET A 193 -31.83 -6.62 -0.83
C MET A 193 -32.37 -5.39 -0.09
N VAL A 194 -31.65 -4.90 0.93
CA VAL A 194 -32.00 -3.68 1.68
C VAL A 194 -32.10 -2.47 0.75
N LEU A 195 -31.10 -2.25 -0.10
CA LEU A 195 -31.06 -1.16 -1.06
C LEU A 195 -32.25 -1.22 -2.03
N THR A 196 -32.53 -2.38 -2.60
CA THR A 196 -33.60 -2.57 -3.59
C THR A 196 -34.99 -2.38 -2.96
N ILE A 197 -35.20 -2.80 -1.71
CA ILE A 197 -36.45 -2.57 -0.98
C ILE A 197 -36.63 -1.07 -0.69
N ILE A 198 -35.59 -0.38 -0.24
CA ILE A 198 -35.63 1.06 0.01
C ILE A 198 -35.93 1.83 -1.29
N LEU A 199 -35.24 1.49 -2.37
CA LEU A 199 -35.50 2.12 -3.68
C LEU A 199 -36.92 1.83 -4.17
N SER A 200 -37.44 0.63 -3.96
CA SER A 200 -38.84 0.27 -4.29
C SER A 200 -39.84 1.10 -3.48
N ALA A 201 -39.55 1.33 -2.19
CA ALA A 201 -40.42 2.14 -1.32
C ALA A 201 -40.39 3.61 -1.74
N LEU A 202 -39.21 4.16 -2.05
CA LEU A 202 -39.07 5.54 -2.55
C LEU A 202 -39.74 5.70 -3.92
N PHE A 203 -39.57 4.74 -4.81
CA PHE A 203 -40.15 4.76 -6.16
C PHE A 203 -41.68 4.68 -6.11
N ALA A 204 -42.24 3.76 -5.33
CA ALA A 204 -43.67 3.69 -5.10
C ALA A 204 -44.20 4.96 -4.40
N GLY A 205 -43.49 5.48 -3.41
CA GLY A 205 -43.77 6.72 -2.70
C GLY A 205 -43.84 7.92 -3.63
N ALA A 206 -42.91 8.06 -4.56
CA ALA A 206 -42.89 9.14 -5.56
C ALA A 206 -44.12 9.06 -6.49
N ILE A 207 -44.53 7.84 -6.87
CA ILE A 207 -45.75 7.64 -7.67
C ILE A 207 -47.00 8.07 -6.85
N TYR A 208 -47.13 7.57 -5.62
CA TYR A 208 -48.26 7.97 -4.77
C TYR A 208 -48.29 9.48 -4.50
N TRP A 209 -47.12 10.11 -4.29
CA TRP A 209 -47.02 11.54 -4.08
C TRP A 209 -47.46 12.32 -5.33
N SER A 210 -47.11 11.84 -6.55
CA SER A 210 -47.50 12.45 -7.80
C SER A 210 -49.03 12.42 -8.02
N PHE A 211 -49.74 11.42 -7.46
CA PHE A 211 -51.18 11.25 -7.55
C PHE A 211 -51.95 11.71 -6.27
N SER A 212 -51.25 12.24 -5.28
CA SER A 212 -51.89 12.78 -4.05
C SER A 212 -52.67 14.04 -4.36
N GLU A 213 -53.88 14.14 -3.83
CA GLU A 213 -54.77 15.30 -3.95
C GLU A 213 -54.46 16.32 -2.84
N ILE A 214 -54.55 17.64 -3.18
CA ILE A 214 -54.42 18.70 -2.20
C ILE A 214 -55.81 18.91 -1.53
N ASP A 215 -55.89 18.51 -0.25
CA ASP A 215 -57.12 18.84 0.55
C ASP A 215 -57.13 20.33 0.86
N HIS A 216 -57.95 21.07 0.08
CA HIS A 216 -58.06 22.53 0.18
C HIS A 216 -58.64 22.99 1.53
N GLY A 217 -59.33 22.08 2.29
CA GLY A 217 -59.85 22.38 3.63
C GLY A 217 -58.80 22.34 4.74
N LYS A 218 -57.71 21.61 4.53
CA LYS A 218 -56.65 21.41 5.53
C LYS A 218 -55.27 21.88 5.08
N GLY A 219 -55.13 22.32 3.84
CA GLY A 219 -53.85 22.76 3.26
C GLY A 219 -52.77 21.64 3.22
N ARG A 220 -53.16 20.36 3.32
CA ARG A 220 -52.27 19.19 3.31
C ARG A 220 -52.59 18.26 2.16
N ARG A 221 -51.57 17.65 1.57
CA ARG A 221 -51.74 16.55 0.60
C ARG A 221 -52.22 15.29 1.29
N SER A 222 -53.33 14.72 0.78
CA SER A 222 -53.85 13.45 1.24
C SER A 222 -53.31 12.32 0.39
N MET A 223 -52.57 11.39 1.00
CA MET A 223 -52.11 10.18 0.31
C MET A 223 -53.24 9.14 0.22
N PRO A 224 -53.39 8.38 -0.89
CA PRO A 224 -54.31 7.28 -1.00
C PRO A 224 -54.13 6.26 0.14
N PRO A 225 -55.22 5.70 0.72
CA PRO A 225 -55.10 4.67 1.75
C PRO A 225 -54.27 3.45 1.31
N ALA A 226 -54.28 3.14 0.03
CA ALA A 226 -53.44 2.10 -0.57
C ALA A 226 -51.91 2.37 -0.41
N ALA A 227 -51.47 3.62 -0.34
CA ALA A 227 -50.09 3.95 -0.12
C ALA A 227 -49.60 3.46 1.25
N ILE A 228 -50.46 3.54 2.29
CA ILE A 228 -50.17 3.05 3.64
C ILE A 228 -50.02 1.52 3.62
N THR A 229 -50.93 0.83 2.96
CA THR A 229 -50.92 -0.64 2.83
C THR A 229 -49.68 -1.10 2.08
N HIS A 230 -49.38 -0.49 0.92
CA HIS A 230 -48.18 -0.83 0.13
C HIS A 230 -46.87 -0.50 0.85
N GLY A 231 -46.80 0.71 1.48
CA GLY A 231 -45.67 1.09 2.29
C GLY A 231 -45.46 0.17 3.49
N SER A 232 -46.56 -0.29 4.13
CA SER A 232 -46.46 -1.26 5.24
C SER A 232 -45.99 -2.63 4.79
N LEU A 233 -46.32 -3.07 3.56
CA LEU A 233 -45.82 -4.32 3.00
C LEU A 233 -44.29 -4.25 2.82
N LEU A 234 -43.80 -3.16 2.18
CA LEU A 234 -42.37 -2.95 1.94
C LEU A 234 -41.60 -2.76 3.23
N LEU A 235 -42.16 -2.03 4.18
CA LEU A 235 -41.57 -1.84 5.51
C LEU A 235 -41.45 -3.16 6.27
N GLY A 236 -42.46 -4.00 6.22
CA GLY A 236 -42.40 -5.34 6.84
C GLY A 236 -41.35 -6.23 6.18
N LEU A 237 -41.21 -6.15 4.84
CA LEU A 237 -40.16 -6.84 4.13
C LEU A 237 -38.75 -6.30 4.51
N LEU A 238 -38.61 -4.98 4.66
CA LEU A 238 -37.38 -4.36 5.12
C LEU A 238 -36.96 -4.86 6.51
N PHE A 239 -37.93 -4.94 7.46
CA PHE A 239 -37.64 -5.47 8.79
C PHE A 239 -37.32 -6.96 8.78
N ALA A 240 -37.92 -7.75 7.91
CA ALA A 240 -37.58 -9.17 7.74
C ALA A 240 -36.13 -9.34 7.23
N VAL A 241 -35.69 -8.52 6.24
CA VAL A 241 -34.31 -8.51 5.78
C VAL A 241 -33.37 -7.97 6.87
N LYS A 242 -33.80 -6.95 7.65
CA LYS A 242 -33.00 -6.43 8.78
C LYS A 242 -32.84 -7.48 9.89
N ALA A 243 -33.82 -8.35 10.13
CA ALA A 243 -33.66 -9.48 11.03
C ALA A 243 -32.54 -10.43 10.55
N TRP A 244 -32.46 -10.70 9.24
CA TRP A 244 -31.34 -11.46 8.68
C TRP A 244 -30.01 -10.70 8.79
N SER A 245 -29.99 -9.38 8.59
CA SER A 245 -28.83 -8.54 8.84
C SER A 245 -28.25 -8.76 10.25
N TYR A 246 -29.11 -8.73 11.30
CA TYR A 246 -28.66 -8.99 12.67
C TYR A 246 -28.17 -10.44 12.89
N VAL A 247 -28.67 -11.40 12.13
CA VAL A 247 -28.09 -12.75 12.12
C VAL A 247 -26.69 -12.77 11.55
N LEU A 248 -26.39 -11.97 10.51
CA LEU A 248 -25.04 -11.84 9.95
C LEU A 248 -24.12 -11.04 10.90
N ASP A 249 -24.65 -9.98 11.55
CA ASP A 249 -23.92 -9.14 12.48
C ASP A 249 -23.32 -9.94 13.66
N ARG A 250 -23.90 -11.08 14.04
CA ARG A 250 -23.33 -12.00 15.05
C ARG A 250 -21.95 -12.52 14.63
N TYR A 251 -21.77 -12.85 13.35
CA TYR A 251 -20.49 -13.34 12.85
C TYR A 251 -19.47 -12.20 12.75
N LEU A 252 -19.95 -10.96 12.57
CA LEU A 252 -19.11 -9.78 12.54
C LEU A 252 -18.54 -9.40 13.92
N LEU A 253 -19.08 -9.95 15.03
CA LEU A 253 -18.48 -9.80 16.36
C LEU A 253 -17.05 -10.32 16.43
N LEU A 254 -16.66 -11.28 15.59
CA LEU A 254 -15.29 -11.79 15.50
C LEU A 254 -14.25 -10.76 14.99
N TYR A 255 -14.72 -9.61 14.51
CA TYR A 255 -13.92 -8.47 14.04
C TYR A 255 -14.14 -7.22 14.89
N SER A 256 -14.80 -7.37 16.05
CA SER A 256 -15.09 -6.26 16.95
C SER A 256 -13.79 -5.64 17.48
N ASP A 257 -13.73 -4.31 17.53
CA ASP A 257 -12.64 -3.52 18.12
C ASP A 257 -13.06 -2.90 19.47
N ASN A 258 -14.07 -3.48 20.11
CA ASN A 258 -14.61 -2.98 21.37
C ASN A 258 -13.83 -3.47 22.61
N GLY A 259 -13.02 -4.52 22.50
CA GLY A 259 -12.25 -5.13 23.57
C GLY A 259 -10.88 -4.51 23.81
N VAL A 260 -9.99 -5.30 24.37
CA VAL A 260 -8.54 -5.01 24.50
C VAL A 260 -7.81 -5.34 23.21
N VAL A 261 -8.33 -6.30 22.45
CA VAL A 261 -7.83 -6.82 21.17
C VAL A 261 -8.96 -6.93 20.17
N VAL A 262 -8.63 -7.10 18.91
CA VAL A 262 -9.61 -7.38 17.84
C VAL A 262 -10.21 -8.76 18.05
N GLY A 263 -11.54 -8.84 17.92
CA GLY A 263 -12.32 -10.05 18.08
C GLY A 263 -13.46 -9.90 19.11
N ALA A 264 -14.28 -10.94 19.25
CA ALA A 264 -15.37 -10.92 20.22
C ALA A 264 -14.83 -10.89 21.65
N SER A 265 -15.06 -9.80 22.36
CA SER A 265 -14.68 -9.56 23.74
C SER A 265 -15.65 -10.24 24.73
N TYR A 266 -15.35 -10.16 26.03
CA TYR A 266 -16.27 -10.60 27.06
C TYR A 266 -17.64 -9.92 26.96
N THR A 267 -17.64 -8.60 26.70
CA THR A 267 -18.88 -7.82 26.49
C THR A 267 -19.62 -8.27 25.24
N ASP A 268 -18.93 -8.56 24.15
CA ASP A 268 -19.56 -8.97 22.90
C ASP A 268 -20.29 -10.32 23.05
N ILE A 269 -19.70 -11.27 23.79
CA ILE A 269 -20.28 -12.60 23.96
C ILE A 269 -21.41 -12.61 24.98
N HIS A 270 -21.25 -11.91 26.12
CA HIS A 270 -22.24 -11.99 27.21
C HIS A 270 -23.38 -10.96 27.10
N VAL A 271 -23.15 -9.88 26.31
CA VAL A 271 -24.17 -8.81 26.14
C VAL A 271 -24.53 -8.64 24.67
N GLN A 272 -23.57 -8.36 23.79
CA GLN A 272 -23.89 -8.01 22.40
C GLN A 272 -24.51 -9.18 21.61
N LEU A 273 -24.02 -10.39 21.80
CA LEU A 273 -24.57 -11.58 21.15
C LEU A 273 -26.02 -11.88 21.56
N PRO A 274 -26.42 -11.90 22.87
CA PRO A 274 -27.81 -11.95 23.29
C PRO A 274 -28.65 -10.77 22.76
N VAL A 275 -28.09 -9.57 22.76
CA VAL A 275 -28.75 -8.38 22.23
C VAL A 275 -29.06 -8.51 20.73
N LEU A 276 -28.16 -9.04 19.94
CA LEU A 276 -28.37 -9.26 18.51
C LEU A 276 -29.55 -10.24 18.29
N TRP A 277 -29.64 -11.30 19.11
CA TRP A 277 -30.82 -12.20 19.07
C TRP A 277 -32.10 -11.50 19.45
N LEU A 278 -32.08 -10.60 20.47
CA LEU A 278 -33.22 -9.76 20.82
C LEU A 278 -33.62 -8.86 19.65
N LEU A 279 -32.65 -8.25 18.94
CA LEU A 279 -32.90 -7.38 17.80
C LEU A 279 -33.47 -8.16 16.59
N VAL A 280 -33.05 -9.42 16.39
CA VAL A 280 -33.70 -10.33 15.43
C VAL A 280 -35.18 -10.49 15.78
N GLY A 281 -35.49 -10.81 17.06
CA GLY A 281 -36.86 -10.93 17.53
C GLY A 281 -37.68 -9.65 17.38
N LEU A 282 -37.13 -8.50 17.79
CA LEU A 282 -37.78 -7.18 17.62
C LEU A 282 -38.05 -6.84 16.15
N SER A 283 -37.10 -7.16 15.27
CA SER A 283 -37.27 -6.90 13.84
C SER A 283 -38.36 -7.80 13.23
N ILE A 284 -38.43 -9.06 13.65
CA ILE A 284 -39.54 -9.96 13.23
C ILE A 284 -40.88 -9.43 13.72
N ILE A 285 -40.97 -9.00 15.00
CA ILE A 285 -42.18 -8.39 15.58
C ILE A 285 -42.56 -7.14 14.80
N ALA A 286 -41.60 -6.26 14.51
CA ALA A 286 -41.83 -5.04 13.73
C ALA A 286 -42.31 -5.36 12.29
N ALA A 287 -41.79 -6.41 11.66
CA ALA A 287 -42.30 -6.89 10.37
C ALA A 287 -43.78 -7.38 10.47
N LEU A 288 -44.10 -8.13 11.50
CA LEU A 288 -45.47 -8.57 11.74
C LEU A 288 -46.43 -7.40 12.03
N ILE A 289 -46.02 -6.41 12.82
CA ILE A 289 -46.79 -5.17 13.08
C ILE A 289 -47.01 -4.42 11.76
N ALA A 290 -46.00 -4.28 10.96
CA ALA A 290 -46.09 -3.63 9.66
C ALA A 290 -47.03 -4.39 8.71
N TRP A 291 -46.98 -5.72 8.70
CA TRP A 291 -47.90 -6.55 7.89
C TRP A 291 -49.34 -6.61 8.48
N ALA A 292 -49.53 -6.57 9.78
CA ALA A 292 -50.85 -6.42 10.37
C ALA A 292 -51.56 -5.13 9.90
N ASN A 293 -50.79 -4.10 9.60
CA ASN A 293 -51.34 -2.84 9.08
C ASN A 293 -51.92 -2.94 7.65
N LEU A 294 -51.71 -4.08 6.95
CA LEU A 294 -52.36 -4.32 5.64
C LEU A 294 -53.89 -4.28 5.76
N GLY A 295 -54.39 -4.73 6.92
CA GLY A 295 -55.85 -4.67 7.23
C GLY A 295 -56.27 -3.40 7.93
N LEU A 296 -55.52 -2.87 8.85
CA LEU A 296 -55.88 -1.76 9.74
C LEU A 296 -55.67 -0.38 9.13
N ARG A 297 -54.76 -0.23 8.18
CA ARG A 297 -54.49 0.97 7.37
C ARG A 297 -54.27 2.26 8.16
N THR A 298 -53.51 2.20 9.24
CA THR A 298 -53.21 3.33 10.12
C THR A 298 -51.74 3.80 9.95
N TYR A 299 -51.45 5.06 10.20
CA TYR A 299 -50.04 5.54 10.26
C TYR A 299 -49.32 5.17 11.57
N ARG A 300 -50.09 4.82 12.63
CA ARG A 300 -49.56 4.54 13.96
C ARG A 300 -48.73 3.26 14.01
N LEU A 301 -49.17 2.21 13.33
CA LEU A 301 -48.49 0.89 13.37
C LEU A 301 -47.14 0.94 12.65
N PRO A 302 -47.02 1.44 11.41
CA PRO A 302 -45.69 1.61 10.79
C PRO A 302 -44.74 2.47 11.60
N ALA A 303 -45.26 3.59 12.17
CA ALA A 303 -44.44 4.47 13.04
C ALA A 303 -44.01 3.76 14.32
N ALA A 304 -44.92 2.95 14.93
CA ALA A 304 -44.58 2.14 16.11
C ALA A 304 -43.54 1.06 15.79
N ALA A 305 -43.63 0.41 14.61
CA ALA A 305 -42.63 -0.59 14.16
C ALA A 305 -41.24 0.04 13.94
N ILE A 306 -41.20 1.20 13.31
CA ILE A 306 -39.94 1.94 13.10
C ILE A 306 -39.33 2.35 14.46
N LEU A 307 -40.16 2.91 15.35
CA LEU A 307 -39.72 3.35 16.66
C LEU A 307 -39.23 2.19 17.52
N LEU A 308 -39.92 1.04 17.46
CA LEU A 308 -39.55 -0.17 18.19
C LEU A 308 -38.13 -0.64 17.79
N VAL A 309 -37.87 -0.75 16.49
CA VAL A 309 -36.53 -1.19 16.02
C VAL A 309 -35.47 -0.11 16.26
N ALA A 310 -35.78 1.18 16.01
CA ALA A 310 -34.84 2.26 16.19
C ALA A 310 -34.42 2.42 17.67
N ILE A 311 -35.38 2.50 18.59
CA ILE A 311 -35.10 2.58 20.03
C ILE A 311 -34.45 1.29 20.54
N GLY A 312 -34.99 0.13 20.13
CA GLY A 312 -34.40 -1.17 20.47
C GLY A 312 -32.97 -1.28 20.03
N SER A 313 -32.67 -0.91 18.80
CA SER A 313 -31.28 -0.91 18.28
C SER A 313 -30.39 0.07 19.04
N PHE A 314 -30.83 1.32 19.23
CA PHE A 314 -30.02 2.32 19.93
C PHE A 314 -29.70 1.93 21.37
N VAL A 315 -30.71 1.49 22.14
CA VAL A 315 -30.55 1.10 23.53
C VAL A 315 -29.74 -0.19 23.64
N ALA A 316 -30.14 -1.19 22.89
CA ALA A 316 -29.59 -2.52 23.02
C ALA A 316 -28.16 -2.65 22.47
N SER A 317 -27.84 -2.06 21.32
CA SER A 317 -26.49 -2.17 20.73
C SER A 317 -25.54 -1.05 21.14
N GLY A 318 -26.05 0.10 21.62
CA GLY A 318 -25.21 1.21 22.04
C GLY A 318 -25.07 1.35 23.55
N VAL A 319 -26.20 1.58 24.24
CA VAL A 319 -26.20 1.97 25.64
C VAL A 319 -25.88 0.79 26.57
N VAL A 320 -26.53 -0.35 26.40
CA VAL A 320 -26.36 -1.50 27.28
C VAL A 320 -24.94 -2.09 27.27
N PRO A 321 -24.32 -2.37 26.11
CA PRO A 321 -22.93 -2.87 26.08
C PRO A 321 -21.93 -1.87 26.65
N SER A 322 -22.10 -0.57 26.37
CA SER A 322 -21.23 0.48 26.90
C SER A 322 -21.26 0.59 28.41
N LEU A 323 -22.47 0.58 29.00
CA LEU A 323 -22.63 0.59 30.47
C LEU A 323 -22.07 -0.67 31.11
N PHE A 324 -22.34 -1.85 30.53
CA PHE A 324 -21.85 -3.12 31.02
C PHE A 324 -20.31 -3.17 31.00
N ARG A 325 -19.71 -2.74 29.89
CA ARG A 325 -18.24 -2.66 29.77
C ARG A 325 -17.66 -1.74 30.84
N HIS A 326 -18.25 -0.53 31.02
CA HIS A 326 -17.71 0.48 31.92
C HIS A 326 -17.80 0.06 33.40
N PHE A 327 -18.93 -0.49 33.83
CA PHE A 327 -19.17 -0.79 35.22
C PHE A 327 -18.81 -2.20 35.65
N PHE A 328 -18.81 -3.16 34.73
CA PHE A 328 -18.59 -4.56 35.04
C PHE A 328 -17.26 -5.10 34.53
N VAL A 329 -16.91 -4.84 33.26
CA VAL A 329 -15.70 -5.42 32.64
C VAL A 329 -14.45 -4.65 33.04
N LYS A 330 -14.44 -3.31 32.93
CA LYS A 330 -13.25 -2.50 33.22
C LYS A 330 -12.62 -2.71 34.59
N PRO A 331 -13.36 -2.91 35.70
CA PRO A 331 -12.75 -3.14 37.00
C PRO A 331 -11.97 -4.45 37.13
N SER A 332 -12.28 -5.46 36.30
CA SER A 332 -11.65 -6.79 36.29
C SER A 332 -11.25 -7.18 34.85
N GLU A 333 -10.77 -6.21 34.08
CA GLU A 333 -10.62 -6.34 32.62
C GLU A 333 -9.68 -7.48 32.22
N LEU A 334 -8.52 -7.59 32.86
CA LEU A 334 -7.55 -8.64 32.52
C LEU A 334 -8.13 -10.05 32.77
N GLU A 335 -8.76 -10.28 33.90
CA GLU A 335 -9.31 -11.59 34.23
C GLU A 335 -10.43 -12.01 33.30
N LEU A 336 -11.33 -11.08 32.97
CA LEU A 336 -12.48 -11.33 32.11
C LEU A 336 -12.10 -11.44 30.62
N GLU A 337 -11.11 -10.64 30.16
CA GLU A 337 -10.68 -10.60 28.75
C GLU A 337 -9.58 -11.62 28.43
N LYS A 338 -8.93 -12.24 29.43
CA LYS A 338 -7.83 -13.18 29.23
C LYS A 338 -8.11 -14.27 28.19
N PRO A 339 -9.25 -15.00 28.19
CA PRO A 339 -9.52 -16.04 27.20
C PRO A 339 -9.67 -15.49 25.76
N TYR A 340 -10.09 -14.23 25.62
CA TYR A 340 -10.30 -13.59 24.33
C TYR A 340 -8.99 -13.02 23.78
N ILE A 341 -8.09 -12.56 24.64
CA ILE A 341 -6.72 -12.20 24.31
C ILE A 341 -5.97 -13.43 23.79
N GLU A 342 -6.08 -14.58 24.48
CA GLU A 342 -5.48 -15.85 24.04
C GLU A 342 -5.97 -16.28 22.65
N ARG A 343 -7.28 -16.14 22.38
CA ARG A 343 -7.85 -16.41 21.04
C ARG A 343 -7.31 -15.47 19.97
N ASN A 344 -7.24 -14.18 20.29
CA ASN A 344 -6.69 -13.19 19.35
C ASN A 344 -5.22 -13.47 19.04
N ILE A 345 -4.39 -13.79 20.05
CA ILE A 345 -2.98 -14.13 19.87
C ILE A 345 -2.86 -15.35 18.95
N ALA A 346 -3.57 -16.44 19.25
CA ALA A 346 -3.49 -17.67 18.47
C ALA A 346 -3.94 -17.46 17.01
N MET A 347 -5.08 -16.79 16.81
CA MET A 347 -5.64 -16.58 15.48
C MET A 347 -4.82 -15.57 14.65
N THR A 348 -4.26 -14.53 15.28
CA THR A 348 -3.37 -13.58 14.61
C THR A 348 -2.07 -14.26 14.19
N ARG A 349 -1.46 -15.05 15.08
CA ARG A 349 -0.25 -15.80 14.75
C ARG A 349 -0.50 -16.75 13.57
N GLN A 350 -1.62 -17.48 13.58
CA GLN A 350 -2.02 -18.33 12.45
C GLN A 350 -2.26 -17.52 11.17
N ALA A 351 -2.93 -16.38 11.24
CA ALA A 351 -3.27 -15.57 10.06
C ALA A 351 -2.06 -15.00 9.33
N TYR A 352 -1.00 -14.67 10.08
CA TYR A 352 0.24 -14.11 9.55
C TYR A 352 1.40 -15.11 9.47
N ASP A 353 1.12 -16.42 9.67
CA ASP A 353 2.12 -17.50 9.65
C ASP A 353 3.23 -17.33 10.71
N LEU A 354 2.92 -16.70 11.83
CA LEU A 354 3.86 -16.44 12.93
C LEU A 354 4.01 -17.64 13.88
N ASP A 355 3.09 -18.56 13.85
CA ASP A 355 3.11 -19.82 14.62
C ASP A 355 4.23 -20.76 14.17
N ARG A 356 4.75 -20.56 12.96
CA ARG A 356 5.91 -21.31 12.40
C ARG A 356 7.27 -20.67 12.72
N ILE A 357 7.31 -19.49 13.35
CA ILE A 357 8.56 -18.85 13.72
C ILE A 357 9.27 -19.66 14.79
N VAL A 358 10.53 -19.98 14.53
CA VAL A 358 11.38 -20.73 15.48
C VAL A 358 12.21 -19.76 16.31
N ALA A 359 11.89 -19.63 17.60
CA ALA A 359 12.70 -18.86 18.54
C ALA A 359 13.91 -19.65 18.99
N LYS A 360 15.10 -19.05 18.94
CA LYS A 360 16.38 -19.62 19.38
C LYS A 360 17.10 -18.62 20.30
N PRO A 361 17.72 -19.06 21.39
CA PRO A 361 18.56 -18.20 22.19
C PRO A 361 19.86 -17.84 21.41
N PHE A 362 20.31 -16.60 21.56
CA PHE A 362 21.57 -16.11 21.00
C PHE A 362 22.42 -15.54 22.12
N ALA A 363 23.59 -16.12 22.36
CA ALA A 363 24.39 -15.79 23.54
C ALA A 363 25.01 -14.39 23.55
N ALA A 364 25.10 -13.73 22.38
CA ALA A 364 25.67 -12.39 22.18
C ALA A 364 27.03 -12.23 22.88
N GLU A 365 27.95 -13.20 22.70
CA GLU A 365 29.27 -13.21 23.29
C GLU A 365 30.26 -12.34 22.52
N GLU A 366 31.26 -11.82 23.18
CA GLU A 366 32.36 -11.08 22.55
C GLU A 366 33.57 -12.02 22.36
N THR A 367 33.36 -13.12 21.61
CA THR A 367 34.36 -14.20 21.42
C THR A 367 34.95 -14.26 20.01
N LEU A 368 34.62 -13.28 19.12
CA LEU A 368 35.19 -13.25 17.79
C LEU A 368 36.72 -13.06 17.82
N THR A 369 37.36 -13.85 17.00
CA THR A 369 38.79 -13.77 16.73
C THR A 369 39.01 -13.69 15.22
N PHE A 370 40.21 -13.32 14.79
CA PHE A 370 40.55 -13.31 13.38
C PHE A 370 40.34 -14.70 12.74
N LYS A 371 40.70 -15.78 13.45
CA LYS A 371 40.44 -17.16 13.02
C LYS A 371 38.95 -17.46 12.83
N THR A 372 38.10 -16.95 13.69
CA THR A 372 36.65 -17.13 13.58
C THR A 372 36.09 -16.40 12.36
N LEU A 373 36.64 -15.22 12.02
CA LEU A 373 36.27 -14.49 10.82
C LEU A 373 36.67 -15.24 9.55
N GLU A 374 37.89 -15.80 9.52
CA GLU A 374 38.36 -16.63 8.39
C GLU A 374 37.44 -17.86 8.19
N ALA A 375 37.03 -18.52 9.27
CA ALA A 375 36.07 -19.63 9.21
C ALA A 375 34.68 -19.22 8.69
N ASN A 376 34.33 -17.93 8.82
CA ASN A 376 33.08 -17.35 8.35
C ASN A 376 33.26 -16.46 7.09
N LYS A 377 34.29 -16.77 6.30
CA LYS A 377 34.65 -15.96 5.11
C LYS A 377 33.47 -15.78 4.16
N ALA A 378 32.60 -16.76 3.96
CA ALA A 378 31.41 -16.65 3.13
C ALA A 378 30.45 -15.54 3.62
N THR A 379 30.33 -15.30 4.92
CA THR A 379 29.58 -14.16 5.48
C THR A 379 30.33 -12.85 5.24
N ILE A 380 31.65 -12.84 5.57
CA ILE A 380 32.47 -11.61 5.47
C ILE A 380 32.55 -11.10 4.03
N ASP A 381 32.77 -12.00 3.07
CA ASP A 381 32.87 -11.66 1.64
C ASP A 381 31.54 -11.20 1.03
N ASN A 382 30.44 -11.24 1.77
CA ASN A 382 29.11 -10.83 1.36
C ASN A 382 28.52 -9.67 2.22
N ILE A 383 29.33 -9.06 3.08
CA ILE A 383 28.90 -7.87 3.82
C ILE A 383 28.68 -6.72 2.84
N ARG A 384 27.44 -6.22 2.81
CA ARG A 384 27.04 -5.17 1.86
C ARG A 384 27.71 -3.85 2.21
N LEU A 385 28.66 -3.41 1.39
CA LEU A 385 29.31 -2.09 1.49
C LEU A 385 28.68 -1.05 0.57
N TRP A 386 27.82 -1.45 -0.36
CA TRP A 386 27.08 -0.51 -1.21
C TRP A 386 25.64 -0.36 -0.70
N ASP A 387 25.30 0.86 -0.32
CA ASP A 387 23.92 1.26 -0.05
C ASP A 387 23.26 1.60 -1.38
N TRP A 388 21.99 1.22 -1.55
CA TRP A 388 21.27 1.40 -2.80
C TRP A 388 21.17 2.88 -3.20
N ARG A 389 21.04 3.81 -2.25
CA ARG A 389 20.90 5.24 -2.51
C ARG A 389 22.13 5.86 -3.19
N PRO A 390 23.34 5.83 -2.62
CA PRO A 390 24.53 6.33 -3.29
C PRO A 390 24.91 5.48 -4.52
N LEU A 391 24.58 4.19 -4.55
CA LEU A 391 24.85 3.35 -5.70
C LEU A 391 23.95 3.69 -6.89
N SER A 392 22.68 4.04 -6.66
CA SER A 392 21.75 4.49 -7.70
C SER A 392 22.25 5.76 -8.38
N ASP A 393 22.72 6.76 -7.60
CA ASP A 393 23.35 7.97 -8.13
C ASP A 393 24.58 7.62 -8.99
N THR A 394 25.37 6.65 -8.54
CA THR A 394 26.57 6.23 -9.27
C THR A 394 26.24 5.47 -10.56
N TYR A 395 25.24 4.59 -10.55
CA TYR A 395 24.77 3.90 -11.76
C TYR A 395 24.22 4.90 -12.78
N ALA A 396 23.45 5.88 -12.33
CA ALA A 396 22.92 6.92 -13.18
C ALA A 396 24.06 7.72 -13.86
N GLN A 397 25.07 8.14 -13.11
CA GLN A 397 26.18 8.93 -13.64
C GLN A 397 27.11 8.15 -14.59
N LEU A 398 27.38 6.89 -14.27
CA LEU A 398 28.36 6.09 -15.02
C LEU A 398 27.73 5.26 -16.14
N GLN A 399 26.49 4.83 -16.01
CA GLN A 399 25.90 3.79 -16.82
C GLN A 399 24.57 4.13 -17.49
N GLU A 400 23.94 5.30 -17.25
CA GLU A 400 22.78 5.74 -18.04
C GLU A 400 23.18 6.03 -19.50
N ILE A 401 24.40 6.56 -19.74
CA ILE A 401 24.97 6.83 -21.06
C ILE A 401 24.19 7.90 -21.84
N ARG A 402 22.88 7.84 -21.83
CA ARG A 402 21.98 8.83 -22.47
C ARG A 402 20.82 9.14 -21.50
N THR A 403 20.31 10.36 -21.56
CA THR A 403 19.27 10.86 -20.64
C THR A 403 17.93 10.14 -20.71
N TYR A 404 17.65 9.44 -21.81
CA TYR A 404 16.43 8.65 -21.99
C TYR A 404 16.53 7.22 -21.46
N TYR A 405 17.69 6.77 -20.97
CA TYR A 405 17.83 5.55 -20.18
C TYR A 405 17.72 5.86 -18.70
N LYS A 406 17.09 4.96 -17.95
CA LYS A 406 16.93 5.06 -16.51
C LYS A 406 17.11 3.72 -15.83
N PHE A 407 17.64 3.77 -14.61
CA PHE A 407 17.59 2.71 -13.63
C PHE A 407 16.48 3.06 -12.65
N HIS A 408 15.45 2.20 -12.50
CA HIS A 408 14.30 2.50 -11.65
C HIS A 408 14.69 2.30 -10.18
N ASP A 409 15.17 1.14 -9.84
CA ASP A 409 15.67 0.76 -8.52
C ASP A 409 16.88 -0.17 -8.62
N LEU A 410 17.37 -0.62 -7.48
CA LEU A 410 18.50 -1.53 -7.37
C LEU A 410 18.11 -2.76 -6.57
N ASP A 411 18.02 -3.88 -7.28
CA ASP A 411 17.76 -5.18 -6.69
C ASP A 411 18.95 -5.78 -5.99
N VAL A 412 18.74 -6.46 -4.88
CA VAL A 412 19.73 -7.32 -4.24
C VAL A 412 19.41 -8.77 -4.54
N ASP A 413 20.33 -9.47 -5.20
CA ASP A 413 20.19 -10.87 -5.52
C ASP A 413 21.51 -11.62 -5.26
N ARG A 414 21.54 -12.89 -5.54
CA ARG A 414 22.73 -13.75 -5.36
C ARG A 414 22.97 -14.63 -6.54
N TYR A 415 24.24 -14.80 -6.86
CA TYR A 415 24.72 -15.60 -7.99
C TYR A 415 25.92 -16.46 -7.58
N TRP A 416 26.10 -17.60 -8.23
CA TRP A 416 27.34 -18.36 -8.18
C TRP A 416 28.32 -17.83 -9.25
N LEU A 417 29.29 -17.01 -8.83
CA LEU A 417 30.25 -16.34 -9.72
C LEU A 417 31.66 -16.71 -9.32
N GLY A 418 32.49 -17.12 -10.28
CA GLY A 418 33.88 -17.49 -10.00
C GLY A 418 34.06 -18.60 -8.96
N GLY A 419 33.07 -19.49 -8.83
CA GLY A 419 33.10 -20.59 -7.84
C GLY A 419 32.70 -20.20 -6.42
N SER A 420 32.21 -18.97 -6.20
CA SER A 420 31.71 -18.47 -4.89
C SER A 420 30.27 -17.98 -4.97
N TYR A 421 29.56 -18.14 -3.85
CA TYR A 421 28.19 -17.66 -3.67
C TYR A 421 28.25 -16.20 -3.25
N GLN A 422 27.79 -15.32 -4.12
CA GLN A 422 27.98 -13.87 -3.96
C GLN A 422 26.68 -13.12 -4.05
N SER A 423 26.52 -12.15 -3.16
CA SER A 423 25.47 -11.15 -3.23
C SER A 423 25.87 -10.05 -4.20
N VAL A 424 24.93 -9.64 -5.04
CA VAL A 424 25.11 -8.60 -6.05
C VAL A 424 24.00 -7.58 -5.96
N MET A 425 24.25 -6.37 -6.46
CA MET A 425 23.24 -5.38 -6.76
C MET A 425 23.14 -5.23 -8.26
N LEU A 426 21.92 -5.24 -8.79
CA LEU A 426 21.64 -5.13 -10.22
C LEU A 426 20.46 -4.23 -10.48
N SER A 427 20.40 -3.65 -11.69
CA SER A 427 19.29 -2.84 -12.14
C SER A 427 19.15 -2.92 -13.66
N ALA A 428 17.91 -2.95 -14.15
CA ALA A 428 17.59 -2.91 -15.56
C ALA A 428 17.79 -1.49 -16.12
N ARG A 429 18.40 -1.41 -17.32
CA ARG A 429 18.47 -0.13 -18.04
C ARG A 429 17.24 0.03 -18.92
N GLU A 430 16.21 0.64 -18.38
CA GLU A 430 14.95 0.86 -19.08
C GLU A 430 14.97 2.15 -19.90
N LEU A 431 14.16 2.18 -20.95
CA LEU A 431 14.04 3.34 -21.83
C LEU A 431 12.77 4.13 -21.51
N ARG A 432 12.94 5.42 -21.26
CA ARG A 432 11.85 6.40 -21.05
C ARG A 432 11.77 7.39 -22.20
N PRO A 433 10.89 7.19 -23.19
CA PRO A 433 10.73 8.12 -24.33
C PRO A 433 10.32 9.54 -23.92
N SER A 434 9.70 9.71 -22.75
CA SER A 434 9.35 11.03 -22.20
C SER A 434 10.57 11.89 -21.84
N LEU A 435 11.75 11.29 -21.67
CA LEU A 435 13.01 11.97 -21.40
C LEU A 435 13.81 12.32 -22.66
N LEU A 436 13.30 11.98 -23.84
CA LEU A 436 13.85 12.50 -25.09
C LEU A 436 13.76 14.04 -25.12
N PRO A 437 14.69 14.73 -25.78
CA PRO A 437 14.58 16.19 -25.98
C PRO A 437 13.20 16.57 -26.55
N PRO A 438 12.63 17.73 -26.18
CA PRO A 438 11.26 18.11 -26.57
C PRO A 438 10.99 18.05 -28.08
N ASN A 439 11.99 18.42 -28.92
CA ASN A 439 11.91 18.35 -30.35
C ASN A 439 11.99 16.92 -30.91
N ALA A 440 12.44 15.95 -30.14
CA ALA A 440 12.53 14.53 -30.50
C ALA A 440 11.33 13.72 -29.98
N GLN A 441 10.42 14.30 -29.22
CA GLN A 441 9.22 13.61 -28.68
C GLN A 441 8.10 13.48 -29.71
N THR A 442 8.44 13.06 -30.94
CA THR A 442 7.49 12.81 -32.03
C THR A 442 6.77 11.47 -31.79
N TRP A 443 5.61 11.30 -32.42
CA TRP A 443 4.87 10.02 -32.37
C TRP A 443 5.74 8.86 -32.88
N VAL A 444 6.46 9.06 -34.00
CA VAL A 444 7.34 8.04 -34.58
C VAL A 444 8.43 7.61 -33.58
N ASN A 445 9.09 8.57 -32.94
CA ASN A 445 10.13 8.27 -32.00
C ASN A 445 9.56 7.50 -30.77
N ARG A 446 8.42 7.94 -30.26
CA ARG A 446 7.85 7.35 -29.04
C ARG A 446 7.21 5.99 -29.25
N GLN A 447 6.62 5.73 -30.44
CA GLN A 447 5.83 4.54 -30.70
C GLN A 447 6.49 3.52 -31.63
N VAL A 448 7.48 3.93 -32.44
CA VAL A 448 8.06 3.08 -33.49
C VAL A 448 9.57 2.90 -33.33
N LEU A 449 10.31 3.95 -32.96
CA LEU A 449 11.77 3.90 -32.91
C LEU A 449 12.31 3.57 -31.51
N PHE A 450 11.97 4.31 -30.50
CA PHE A 450 12.45 4.10 -29.13
C PHE A 450 11.50 3.16 -28.37
N THR A 451 11.57 1.87 -28.67
CA THR A 451 10.62 0.85 -28.25
C THR A 451 11.04 0.09 -26.99
N HIS A 452 12.34 -0.01 -26.70
CA HIS A 452 12.89 -0.90 -25.69
C HIS A 452 14.11 -0.32 -24.98
N GLY A 453 14.32 -0.75 -23.73
CA GLY A 453 15.56 -0.56 -22.99
C GLY A 453 16.64 -1.57 -23.40
N ASN A 454 17.87 -1.45 -22.85
CA ASN A 454 18.97 -2.30 -23.26
C ASN A 454 19.87 -2.70 -22.10
N GLY A 455 19.85 -3.97 -21.72
CA GLY A 455 20.73 -4.59 -20.76
C GLY A 455 20.47 -4.23 -19.31
N ALA A 456 21.36 -4.66 -18.47
CA ALA A 456 21.37 -4.40 -17.05
C ALA A 456 22.79 -4.05 -16.58
N VAL A 457 22.87 -3.44 -15.41
CA VAL A 457 24.12 -3.19 -14.70
C VAL A 457 24.14 -4.06 -13.45
N MET A 458 25.30 -4.66 -13.14
CA MET A 458 25.47 -5.50 -11.97
C MET A 458 26.81 -5.21 -11.30
N SER A 459 26.81 -5.07 -9.97
CA SER A 459 28.02 -4.95 -9.17
C SER A 459 27.97 -5.84 -7.93
N PRO A 460 29.12 -6.39 -7.46
CA PRO A 460 29.17 -7.08 -6.18
C PRO A 460 28.94 -6.10 -5.03
N VAL A 461 28.29 -6.57 -3.97
CA VAL A 461 27.97 -5.72 -2.81
C VAL A 461 29.19 -5.27 -2.02
N THR A 462 30.36 -5.89 -2.19
CA THR A 462 31.55 -5.69 -1.34
C THR A 462 32.72 -5.00 -2.03
N ARG A 463 32.76 -4.97 -3.37
CA ARG A 463 33.96 -4.54 -4.10
C ARG A 463 33.86 -3.11 -4.60
N LYS A 464 34.98 -2.39 -4.48
CA LYS A 464 35.19 -1.06 -5.06
C LYS A 464 36.46 -0.99 -5.89
N THR A 465 36.55 0.00 -6.78
CA THR A 465 37.80 0.37 -7.45
C THR A 465 38.71 1.14 -6.51
N ILE A 466 39.93 1.44 -6.95
CA ILE A 466 40.91 2.26 -6.18
C ILE A 466 40.32 3.65 -5.90
N GLU A 467 39.57 4.21 -6.83
CA GLU A 467 38.95 5.52 -6.70
C GLU A 467 37.77 5.54 -5.71
N GLY A 468 37.25 4.38 -5.34
CA GLY A 468 36.08 4.23 -4.47
C GLY A 468 34.75 4.10 -5.24
N LEU A 469 34.79 3.80 -6.53
CA LEU A 469 33.64 3.53 -7.38
C LEU A 469 33.27 2.03 -7.31
N PRO A 470 32.00 1.64 -7.63
CA PRO A 470 31.62 0.24 -7.67
C PRO A 470 32.41 -0.52 -8.75
N TYR A 471 32.79 -1.75 -8.44
CA TYR A 471 33.26 -2.69 -9.45
C TYR A 471 32.04 -3.23 -10.19
N PHE A 472 32.11 -3.34 -11.53
CA PHE A 472 31.00 -3.81 -12.33
C PHE A 472 31.25 -5.22 -12.86
N TYR A 473 30.32 -6.13 -12.59
CA TYR A 473 30.23 -7.44 -13.21
C TYR A 473 29.53 -7.38 -14.57
N LEU A 474 28.57 -6.45 -14.72
CA LEU A 474 27.90 -6.10 -15.98
C LEU A 474 27.90 -4.58 -16.13
N ARG A 475 28.26 -4.08 -17.31
CA ARG A 475 28.36 -2.66 -17.61
C ARG A 475 28.17 -2.38 -19.09
N ASP A 476 28.04 -1.10 -19.44
CA ASP A 476 28.04 -0.55 -20.78
C ASP A 476 26.82 -0.92 -21.67
N ILE A 477 26.79 -0.43 -22.91
CA ILE A 477 25.83 -0.76 -23.96
C ILE A 477 26.60 -1.02 -25.25
N PRO A 478 26.51 -2.20 -25.90
CA PRO A 478 25.81 -3.39 -25.40
C PRO A 478 26.45 -3.93 -24.09
N PRO A 479 25.71 -4.72 -23.31
CA PRO A 479 26.21 -5.21 -22.02
C PRO A 479 27.49 -6.05 -22.18
N VAL A 480 28.51 -5.71 -21.37
CA VAL A 480 29.79 -6.44 -21.28
C VAL A 480 29.87 -7.10 -19.91
N ALA A 481 30.04 -8.42 -19.88
CA ALA A 481 30.24 -9.18 -18.66
C ALA A 481 31.74 -9.23 -18.30
N ASP A 482 32.05 -8.85 -17.04
CA ASP A 482 33.39 -8.94 -16.45
C ASP A 482 33.29 -9.74 -15.14
N GLY A 483 33.15 -11.06 -15.28
CA GLY A 483 32.91 -11.99 -14.17
C GLY A 483 31.44 -12.16 -13.76
N GLY A 484 30.49 -11.46 -14.37
CA GLY A 484 29.05 -11.63 -14.20
C GLY A 484 28.41 -12.59 -15.20
N PRO A 485 27.09 -12.79 -15.14
CA PRO A 485 26.35 -13.57 -16.12
C PRO A 485 26.35 -12.87 -17.49
N GLU A 486 26.47 -13.64 -18.58
CA GLU A 486 26.33 -13.12 -19.94
C GLU A 486 24.86 -12.80 -20.25
N ILE A 487 24.60 -11.66 -20.88
CA ILE A 487 23.27 -11.31 -21.44
C ILE A 487 23.35 -11.45 -22.95
N ARG A 488 22.61 -12.42 -23.51
CA ARG A 488 22.54 -12.67 -24.95
C ARG A 488 21.39 -11.88 -25.61
N GLU A 489 20.29 -11.71 -24.87
CA GLU A 489 19.15 -10.88 -25.30
C GLU A 489 19.01 -9.70 -24.35
N PRO A 490 19.58 -8.52 -24.71
CA PRO A 490 19.61 -7.36 -23.82
C PRO A 490 18.37 -6.46 -23.91
N ARG A 491 17.49 -6.67 -24.89
CA ARG A 491 16.37 -5.76 -25.16
C ARG A 491 15.23 -5.94 -24.16
N ILE A 492 14.79 -4.84 -23.54
CA ILE A 492 13.73 -4.80 -22.53
C ILE A 492 12.51 -4.09 -23.13
N TYR A 493 11.52 -4.86 -23.55
CA TYR A 493 10.25 -4.33 -24.05
C TYR A 493 9.21 -4.21 -22.92
N PHE A 494 9.35 -5.02 -21.89
CA PHE A 494 8.46 -5.08 -20.75
C PHE A 494 9.28 -4.86 -19.47
N GLY A 495 8.90 -3.84 -18.70
CA GLY A 495 9.63 -3.43 -17.50
C GLY A 495 8.74 -2.66 -16.54
N GLU A 496 9.35 -2.08 -15.52
CA GLU A 496 8.66 -1.29 -14.50
C GLU A 496 8.28 0.11 -14.98
N GLU A 497 9.11 0.69 -15.84
CA GLU A 497 8.97 2.04 -16.38
C GLU A 497 8.46 2.07 -17.81
N SER A 498 8.15 0.92 -18.37
CA SER A 498 7.73 0.75 -19.75
C SER A 498 6.26 1.11 -19.94
N ASP A 499 5.95 2.39 -20.15
CA ASP A 499 4.60 2.91 -20.30
C ASP A 499 4.10 2.90 -21.75
N GLY A 500 2.76 2.98 -21.90
CA GLY A 500 2.09 3.16 -23.18
C GLY A 500 2.18 1.96 -24.10
N TYR A 501 1.96 2.21 -25.40
CA TYR A 501 2.09 1.19 -26.44
C TYR A 501 3.29 1.45 -27.33
N VAL A 502 3.83 0.40 -27.95
CA VAL A 502 4.82 0.51 -29.02
C VAL A 502 4.48 -0.44 -30.16
N ILE A 503 4.98 -0.08 -31.35
CA ILE A 503 4.78 -0.82 -32.60
C ILE A 503 6.11 -1.48 -32.94
N VAL A 504 6.10 -2.80 -33.10
CA VAL A 504 7.27 -3.60 -33.46
C VAL A 504 7.02 -4.43 -34.70
N LYS A 505 8.05 -4.94 -35.35
CA LYS A 505 7.96 -5.62 -36.65
C LYS A 505 7.33 -4.75 -37.73
N GLY A 506 7.63 -3.45 -37.74
CA GLY A 506 7.22 -2.50 -38.77
C GLY A 506 8.18 -2.49 -39.96
N THR A 507 7.97 -1.50 -40.87
CA THR A 507 8.85 -1.29 -42.01
C THR A 507 10.18 -0.65 -41.64
N VAL A 508 10.29 -0.02 -40.49
CA VAL A 508 11.48 0.68 -40.01
C VAL A 508 12.07 -0.10 -38.85
N PRO A 509 13.39 -0.35 -38.83
CA PRO A 509 14.04 -0.98 -37.69
C PRO A 509 14.00 -0.07 -36.46
N GLU A 510 13.94 -0.67 -35.29
CA GLU A 510 13.90 -0.01 -34.02
C GLU A 510 15.29 0.48 -33.61
N PHE A 511 15.38 1.59 -32.88
CA PHE A 511 16.62 2.04 -32.26
C PHE A 511 16.98 1.05 -31.15
N ASP A 512 18.20 0.49 -31.21
CA ASP A 512 18.70 -0.47 -30.24
C ASP A 512 19.58 0.23 -29.18
N TYR A 513 20.69 0.83 -29.61
CA TYR A 513 21.58 1.57 -28.71
C TYR A 513 22.47 2.58 -29.48
N PRO A 514 23.00 3.62 -28.78
CA PRO A 514 23.94 4.56 -29.38
C PRO A 514 25.31 3.91 -29.61
N LYS A 515 25.87 4.05 -30.82
CA LYS A 515 27.17 3.51 -31.21
C LYS A 515 28.10 4.62 -31.71
N GLY A 516 28.85 5.22 -30.78
CA GLY A 516 29.70 6.35 -31.11
C GLY A 516 28.91 7.58 -31.58
N ALA A 517 29.14 8.04 -32.80
CA ALA A 517 28.39 9.10 -33.46
C ALA A 517 27.10 8.60 -34.16
N ASP A 518 26.98 7.30 -34.38
CA ASP A 518 25.84 6.66 -35.05
C ASP A 518 24.95 5.92 -34.04
N ASN A 519 23.93 5.24 -34.55
CA ASN A 519 23.03 4.38 -33.77
C ASN A 519 23.04 2.96 -34.33
N ALA A 520 22.90 1.99 -33.43
CA ALA A 520 22.57 0.61 -33.77
C ALA A 520 21.05 0.49 -33.90
N TYR A 521 20.62 -0.37 -34.84
CA TYR A 521 19.20 -0.64 -35.04
C TYR A 521 18.96 -2.14 -35.00
N ALA A 522 17.80 -2.53 -34.47
CA ALA A 522 17.37 -3.91 -34.39
C ALA A 522 15.95 -4.07 -34.94
N ALA A 523 15.58 -5.30 -35.21
CA ALA A 523 14.20 -5.68 -35.47
C ALA A 523 13.74 -6.67 -34.42
N TYR A 524 12.55 -6.46 -33.85
CA TYR A 524 11.96 -7.43 -32.93
C TYR A 524 11.65 -8.74 -33.66
N ASP A 525 12.14 -9.87 -33.16
CA ASP A 525 11.93 -11.20 -33.75
C ASP A 525 11.07 -12.11 -32.86
N GLY A 526 10.75 -11.65 -31.62
CA GLY A 526 10.00 -12.41 -30.65
C GLY A 526 8.50 -12.60 -30.97
N ALA A 527 7.79 -13.22 -30.02
CA ALA A 527 6.37 -13.57 -30.13
C ALA A 527 5.42 -12.59 -29.43
N GLY A 528 5.95 -11.59 -28.67
CA GLY A 528 5.16 -10.66 -27.86
C GLY A 528 4.30 -9.70 -28.68
N GLY A 529 3.31 -9.09 -27.98
CA GLY A 529 2.39 -8.13 -28.58
C GLY A 529 1.22 -8.73 -29.35
N VAL A 530 0.26 -7.88 -29.75
CA VAL A 530 -0.96 -8.24 -30.50
C VAL A 530 -0.76 -7.91 -31.99
N PRO A 531 -1.05 -8.81 -32.93
CA PRO A 531 -0.99 -8.51 -34.37
C PRO A 531 -1.95 -7.35 -34.75
N VAL A 532 -1.44 -6.33 -35.45
CA VAL A 532 -2.20 -5.12 -35.86
C VAL A 532 -2.26 -4.89 -37.34
N GLY A 533 -1.76 -5.80 -38.17
CA GLY A 533 -1.65 -5.64 -39.62
C GLY A 533 -2.97 -5.39 -40.37
N SER A 534 -4.12 -5.89 -39.91
CA SER A 534 -5.41 -5.70 -40.58
C SER A 534 -6.02 -4.32 -40.30
N LEU A 535 -6.72 -3.74 -41.32
CA LEU A 535 -7.39 -2.44 -41.16
C LEU A 535 -8.39 -2.42 -40.01
N ALA A 536 -9.14 -3.51 -39.77
CA ALA A 536 -10.11 -3.60 -38.69
C ALA A 536 -9.43 -3.49 -37.30
N ARG A 537 -8.29 -4.16 -37.10
CA ARG A 537 -7.52 -4.04 -35.88
C ARG A 537 -6.86 -2.67 -35.72
N ARG A 538 -6.40 -2.05 -36.81
CA ARG A 538 -5.88 -0.67 -36.77
C ARG A 538 -6.97 0.30 -36.31
N MET A 539 -8.19 0.19 -36.88
CA MET A 539 -9.33 1.00 -36.43
C MET A 539 -9.66 0.78 -34.95
N LEU A 540 -9.66 -0.47 -34.49
CA LEU A 540 -9.92 -0.83 -33.12
C LEU A 540 -8.89 -0.19 -32.16
N PHE A 541 -7.61 -0.33 -32.45
CA PHE A 541 -6.55 0.24 -31.60
C PHE A 541 -6.50 1.77 -31.71
N ALA A 542 -6.76 2.35 -32.90
CA ALA A 542 -6.86 3.79 -33.07
C ALA A 542 -7.99 4.39 -32.23
N GLN A 543 -9.14 3.72 -32.19
CA GLN A 543 -10.26 4.10 -31.31
C GLN A 543 -9.90 3.94 -29.81
N TYR A 544 -9.29 2.81 -29.45
CA TYR A 544 -8.93 2.51 -28.06
C TYR A 544 -7.94 3.52 -27.48
N PHE A 545 -6.87 3.85 -28.24
CA PHE A 545 -5.86 4.84 -27.82
C PHE A 545 -6.21 6.28 -28.19
N SER A 546 -7.32 6.51 -28.89
CA SER A 546 -7.67 7.82 -29.46
C SER A 546 -6.54 8.41 -30.34
N ASP A 547 -5.85 7.53 -31.07
CA ASP A 547 -4.67 7.86 -31.87
C ASP A 547 -4.86 7.53 -33.34
N VAL A 548 -5.15 8.55 -34.13
CA VAL A 548 -5.40 8.44 -35.57
C VAL A 548 -4.14 8.06 -36.37
N ASN A 549 -2.94 8.27 -35.81
CA ASN A 549 -1.70 7.93 -36.50
C ASN A 549 -1.61 6.42 -36.78
N LEU A 550 -2.21 5.57 -35.97
CA LEU A 550 -2.32 4.13 -36.21
C LEU A 550 -3.03 3.78 -37.53
N LEU A 551 -3.92 4.63 -38.02
CA LEU A 551 -4.61 4.47 -39.32
C LEU A 551 -3.81 5.04 -40.47
N LEU A 552 -3.14 6.17 -40.27
CA LEU A 552 -2.50 6.96 -41.33
C LEU A 552 -1.06 6.54 -41.65
N THR A 553 -0.42 5.86 -40.69
CA THR A 553 1.00 5.48 -40.85
C THR A 553 1.22 4.39 -41.87
N SER A 554 2.30 4.53 -42.66
CA SER A 554 2.82 3.52 -43.58
C SER A 554 3.76 2.49 -42.90
N TYR A 555 4.07 2.67 -41.61
CA TYR A 555 5.01 1.80 -40.88
C TYR A 555 4.42 0.44 -40.52
N ILE A 556 3.12 0.25 -40.61
CA ILE A 556 2.41 -0.98 -40.22
C ILE A 556 2.28 -1.92 -41.42
N THR A 557 2.81 -3.13 -41.33
CA THR A 557 2.71 -4.23 -42.28
C THR A 557 1.76 -5.33 -41.78
N SER A 558 1.61 -6.43 -42.54
CA SER A 558 0.86 -7.65 -42.11
C SER A 558 1.40 -8.25 -40.82
N ASP A 559 2.71 -8.18 -40.60
CA ASP A 559 3.42 -8.87 -39.52
C ASP A 559 3.61 -7.99 -38.27
N THR A 560 3.24 -6.70 -38.41
CA THR A 560 3.38 -5.71 -37.33
C THR A 560 2.55 -6.08 -36.13
N ARG A 561 3.17 -5.92 -34.95
CA ARG A 561 2.54 -6.16 -33.65
C ARG A 561 2.54 -4.89 -32.82
N ILE A 562 1.52 -4.72 -32.02
CA ILE A 562 1.41 -3.65 -31.02
C ILE A 562 1.60 -4.27 -29.63
N MET A 563 2.55 -3.75 -28.88
CA MET A 563 2.76 -4.13 -27.48
C MET A 563 2.04 -3.15 -26.59
N ILE A 564 1.18 -3.65 -25.73
CA ILE A 564 0.38 -2.89 -24.74
C ILE A 564 0.56 -3.50 -23.38
N ARG A 565 0.22 -2.77 -22.32
CA ARG A 565 0.42 -3.19 -20.92
C ARG A 565 1.85 -3.68 -20.72
N ARG A 566 2.78 -2.80 -21.08
CA ARG A 566 4.21 -3.09 -21.05
C ARG A 566 4.77 -2.98 -19.63
N ASN A 567 4.15 -2.16 -18.77
CA ASN A 567 4.44 -2.16 -17.35
C ASN A 567 4.08 -3.52 -16.75
N ILE A 568 5.05 -4.16 -16.11
CA ILE A 568 4.93 -5.53 -15.61
C ILE A 568 3.88 -5.66 -14.52
N ARG A 569 3.76 -4.67 -13.63
CA ARG A 569 2.76 -4.66 -12.55
C ARG A 569 1.34 -4.50 -13.09
N GLU A 570 1.13 -3.58 -14.04
CA GLU A 570 -0.15 -3.43 -14.75
C GLU A 570 -0.54 -4.73 -15.44
N ARG A 571 0.43 -5.36 -16.11
CA ARG A 571 0.27 -6.60 -16.85
C ARG A 571 -0.22 -7.74 -15.95
N VAL A 572 0.43 -7.94 -14.81
CA VAL A 572 0.06 -8.96 -13.82
C VAL A 572 -1.31 -8.66 -13.20
N ARG A 573 -1.56 -7.39 -12.78
CA ARG A 573 -2.85 -6.98 -12.21
C ARG A 573 -4.01 -7.15 -13.19
N THR A 574 -3.78 -6.99 -14.48
CA THR A 574 -4.83 -7.20 -15.48
C THR A 574 -5.21 -8.67 -15.61
N ILE A 575 -4.23 -9.60 -15.50
CA ILE A 575 -4.50 -11.04 -15.57
C ILE A 575 -5.11 -11.53 -14.26
N ALA A 576 -4.56 -11.11 -13.12
CA ALA A 576 -4.95 -11.60 -11.79
C ALA A 576 -5.20 -10.43 -10.81
N PRO A 577 -6.30 -9.66 -10.99
CA PRO A 577 -6.61 -8.48 -10.17
C PRO A 577 -6.91 -8.82 -8.70
N PHE A 578 -7.16 -10.08 -8.39
CA PHE A 578 -7.46 -10.61 -7.07
C PHE A 578 -6.20 -10.94 -6.24
N LEU A 579 -5.00 -10.88 -6.84
CA LEU A 579 -3.74 -11.01 -6.13
C LEU A 579 -3.22 -9.63 -5.74
N ARG A 580 -2.72 -9.51 -4.52
CA ARG A 580 -2.01 -8.33 -4.07
C ARG A 580 -0.53 -8.50 -4.42
N LEU A 581 0.05 -7.53 -5.14
CA LEU A 581 1.45 -7.57 -5.55
C LEU A 581 2.33 -6.94 -4.49
N ASP A 582 3.52 -7.51 -4.29
CA ASP A 582 4.62 -6.86 -3.59
C ASP A 582 4.97 -5.53 -4.27
N HIS A 583 5.50 -4.58 -3.50
CA HIS A 583 5.87 -3.29 -4.07
C HIS A 583 7.13 -3.37 -4.94
N ASP A 584 7.97 -4.38 -4.75
CA ASP A 584 9.30 -4.51 -5.30
C ASP A 584 9.42 -5.78 -6.21
N PRO A 585 9.06 -5.68 -7.51
CA PRO A 585 9.45 -6.69 -8.48
C PRO A 585 10.96 -6.61 -8.71
N TYR A 586 11.63 -7.71 -8.95
CA TYR A 586 13.09 -7.73 -9.10
C TYR A 586 13.55 -8.40 -10.39
N LEU A 587 14.67 -7.89 -10.91
CA LEU A 587 15.29 -8.40 -12.12
C LEU A 587 16.11 -9.65 -11.83
N VAL A 588 16.00 -10.65 -12.71
CA VAL A 588 16.83 -11.87 -12.70
C VAL A 588 17.42 -12.10 -14.09
N ILE A 589 18.71 -12.38 -14.14
CA ILE A 589 19.39 -12.80 -15.36
C ILE A 589 19.59 -14.32 -15.30
N SER A 590 18.92 -15.02 -16.19
CA SER A 590 18.96 -16.47 -16.26
C SER A 590 19.17 -16.92 -17.70
N GLU A 591 20.13 -17.83 -17.93
CA GLU A 591 20.45 -18.42 -19.23
C GLU A 591 20.61 -17.39 -20.37
N GLY A 592 21.17 -16.22 -20.06
CA GLY A 592 21.42 -15.14 -21.02
C GLY A 592 20.21 -14.30 -21.37
N ARG A 593 19.12 -14.41 -20.65
CA ARG A 593 17.88 -13.63 -20.77
C ARG A 593 17.54 -12.92 -19.46
N MET A 594 16.73 -11.90 -19.55
CA MET A 594 16.26 -11.10 -18.41
C MET A 594 14.80 -11.45 -18.10
N PHE A 595 14.51 -11.65 -16.83
CA PHE A 595 13.19 -11.93 -16.31
C PHE A 595 12.91 -11.03 -15.11
N TRP A 596 11.67 -10.63 -14.97
CA TRP A 596 11.18 -10.00 -13.77
C TRP A 596 10.50 -11.04 -12.89
N MET A 597 10.82 -11.02 -11.61
CA MET A 597 10.10 -11.78 -10.60
C MET A 597 9.24 -10.84 -9.75
N GLN A 598 7.96 -11.13 -9.68
CA GLN A 598 7.00 -10.37 -8.89
C GLN A 598 6.34 -11.29 -7.87
N ASP A 599 6.47 -10.94 -6.60
CA ASP A 599 5.73 -11.61 -5.54
C ASP A 599 4.27 -11.21 -5.56
N ALA A 600 3.39 -12.18 -5.32
CA ALA A 600 1.95 -11.96 -5.31
C ALA A 600 1.30 -12.70 -4.14
N TYR A 601 0.49 -11.97 -3.38
CA TYR A 601 -0.12 -12.41 -2.14
C TYR A 601 -1.58 -12.75 -2.30
N THR A 602 -2.00 -13.78 -1.58
CA THR A 602 -3.39 -14.00 -1.23
C THR A 602 -3.68 -13.31 0.09
N THR A 603 -4.74 -12.53 0.14
CA THR A 603 -5.07 -11.69 1.30
C THR A 603 -6.55 -11.75 1.64
N SER A 604 -6.88 -11.45 2.89
CA SER A 604 -8.25 -11.25 3.35
C SER A 604 -8.28 -10.26 4.52
N SER A 605 -9.40 -9.55 4.70
CA SER A 605 -9.77 -8.80 5.90
C SER A 605 -10.81 -9.52 6.76
N TYR A 606 -11.11 -10.76 6.43
CA TYR A 606 -12.15 -11.57 7.08
C TYR A 606 -11.63 -12.80 7.84
N PHE A 607 -10.38 -12.76 8.33
CA PHE A 607 -9.89 -13.83 9.20
C PHE A 607 -10.36 -13.57 10.65
N PRO A 608 -11.12 -14.50 11.28
CA PRO A 608 -11.73 -14.25 12.58
C PRO A 608 -10.69 -14.08 13.68
N TYR A 609 -10.91 -13.18 14.62
CA TYR A 609 -10.04 -12.84 15.75
C TYR A 609 -8.64 -12.34 15.39
N SER A 610 -8.31 -12.16 14.11
CA SER A 610 -6.99 -11.70 13.71
C SER A 610 -6.87 -10.18 13.70
N GLN A 611 -5.74 -9.69 14.19
CA GLN A 611 -5.38 -8.26 14.18
C GLN A 611 -5.35 -7.72 12.77
N LEU A 612 -6.05 -6.62 12.53
CA LEU A 612 -6.01 -5.90 11.27
C LEU A 612 -4.69 -5.10 11.16
N THR A 613 -4.07 -5.12 9.99
CA THR A 613 -2.93 -4.25 9.68
C THR A 613 -3.46 -2.88 9.26
N PRO A 614 -3.23 -1.79 10.04
CA PRO A 614 -3.93 -0.51 9.83
C PRO A 614 -3.76 0.09 8.44
N ASP A 615 -2.55 -0.01 7.87
CA ASP A 615 -2.19 0.64 6.60
C ASP A 615 -2.66 -0.13 5.37
N LEU A 616 -3.05 -1.40 5.50
CA LEU A 616 -3.27 -2.30 4.39
C LEU A 616 -4.68 -2.91 4.32
N ASP A 617 -5.48 -2.68 5.37
CA ASP A 617 -6.84 -3.23 5.52
C ASP A 617 -6.91 -4.75 5.29
N LEU A 618 -5.96 -5.48 5.86
CA LEU A 618 -5.91 -6.94 5.80
C LEU A 618 -5.57 -7.54 7.18
N ASN A 619 -6.06 -8.76 7.42
CA ASN A 619 -5.77 -9.54 8.61
C ASN A 619 -5.41 -11.01 8.30
N TYR A 620 -5.10 -11.30 7.04
CA TYR A 620 -4.57 -12.56 6.55
C TYR A 620 -3.70 -12.30 5.31
N ILE A 621 -2.53 -12.91 5.25
CA ILE A 621 -1.63 -12.81 4.10
C ILE A 621 -0.80 -14.08 3.95
N ARG A 622 -0.62 -14.54 2.69
CA ARG A 622 0.31 -15.62 2.29
C ARG A 622 1.02 -15.26 0.98
N ASN A 623 2.30 -15.58 0.88
CA ASN A 623 3.03 -15.49 -0.38
C ASN A 623 2.83 -16.78 -1.20
N SER A 624 1.64 -16.96 -1.70
CA SER A 624 1.25 -18.20 -2.37
C SER A 624 1.63 -18.26 -3.84
N VAL A 625 2.02 -17.13 -4.46
CA VAL A 625 2.29 -17.04 -5.90
C VAL A 625 3.56 -16.23 -6.18
N LYS A 626 4.44 -16.77 -7.04
CA LYS A 626 5.53 -16.05 -7.69
C LYS A 626 5.20 -15.86 -9.16
N VAL A 627 5.32 -14.66 -9.67
CA VAL A 627 5.04 -14.35 -11.08
C VAL A 627 6.36 -14.08 -11.78
N VAL A 628 6.61 -14.76 -12.88
CA VAL A 628 7.78 -14.55 -13.73
C VAL A 628 7.34 -13.92 -15.04
N ILE A 629 7.96 -12.81 -15.42
CA ILE A 629 7.69 -12.07 -16.65
C ILE A 629 8.97 -11.98 -17.48
N ASP A 630 8.92 -12.45 -18.72
CA ASP A 630 10.02 -12.31 -19.67
C ASP A 630 10.13 -10.85 -20.15
N ALA A 631 11.27 -10.20 -19.93
CA ALA A 631 11.49 -8.80 -20.27
C ALA A 631 11.44 -8.52 -21.77
N TYR A 632 11.71 -9.53 -22.62
CA TYR A 632 11.71 -9.41 -24.07
C TYR A 632 10.34 -9.71 -24.69
N ASN A 633 9.70 -10.85 -24.34
CA ASN A 633 8.44 -11.30 -24.93
C ASN A 633 7.20 -10.87 -24.12
N GLY A 634 7.36 -10.51 -22.85
CA GLY A 634 6.28 -10.19 -21.93
C GLY A 634 5.38 -11.39 -21.64
N THR A 635 5.87 -12.61 -21.77
CA THR A 635 5.15 -13.79 -21.28
C THR A 635 5.10 -13.75 -19.77
N VAL A 636 3.94 -14.10 -19.20
CA VAL A 636 3.71 -14.11 -17.76
C VAL A 636 3.43 -15.53 -17.33
N THR A 637 4.05 -15.99 -16.26
CA THR A 637 3.77 -17.31 -15.66
C THR A 637 3.57 -17.15 -14.17
N PHE A 638 2.45 -17.63 -13.66
CA PHE A 638 2.12 -17.61 -12.23
C PHE A 638 2.49 -18.95 -11.62
N TYR A 639 3.52 -18.97 -10.80
CA TYR A 639 3.97 -20.17 -10.10
C TYR A 639 3.33 -20.27 -8.72
N LEU A 640 2.62 -21.35 -8.45
CA LEU A 640 2.01 -21.63 -7.15
C LEU A 640 3.08 -22.14 -6.18
N MET A 641 3.38 -21.33 -5.18
CA MET A 641 4.40 -21.62 -4.15
C MET A 641 3.81 -22.44 -3.00
N ASP A 642 2.60 -22.07 -2.54
CA ASP A 642 1.90 -22.75 -1.46
C ASP A 642 0.56 -23.33 -1.95
N PRO A 643 0.54 -24.59 -2.37
CA PRO A 643 -0.71 -25.25 -2.76
C PRO A 643 -1.64 -25.55 -1.58
N SER A 644 -1.19 -25.40 -0.33
CA SER A 644 -2.00 -25.61 0.87
C SER A 644 -2.81 -24.38 1.26
N ASP A 645 -2.51 -23.21 0.69
CA ASP A 645 -3.29 -21.99 0.94
C ASP A 645 -4.71 -22.14 0.33
N PRO A 646 -5.77 -22.09 1.16
CA PRO A 646 -7.14 -22.27 0.69
C PRO A 646 -7.62 -21.18 -0.27
N ILE A 647 -7.06 -19.95 -0.16
CA ILE A 647 -7.41 -18.85 -1.08
C ILE A 647 -6.81 -19.12 -2.46
N ALA A 648 -5.52 -19.49 -2.53
CA ALA A 648 -4.87 -19.84 -3.79
C ALA A 648 -5.54 -21.07 -4.42
N ALA A 649 -5.85 -22.10 -3.64
CA ALA A 649 -6.57 -23.28 -4.10
C ALA A 649 -7.99 -22.95 -4.62
N THR A 650 -8.68 -21.99 -4.00
CA THR A 650 -9.97 -21.47 -4.49
C THR A 650 -9.81 -20.81 -5.85
N TYR A 651 -8.82 -19.92 -6.02
CA TYR A 651 -8.55 -19.28 -7.31
C TYR A 651 -8.09 -20.29 -8.39
N GLN A 652 -7.38 -21.33 -8.01
CA GLN A 652 -7.02 -22.40 -8.93
C GLN A 652 -8.26 -23.16 -9.47
N ARG A 653 -9.29 -23.34 -8.63
CA ARG A 653 -10.58 -23.90 -9.08
C ARG A 653 -11.38 -22.94 -9.94
N ILE A 654 -11.36 -21.64 -9.62
CA ILE A 654 -12.06 -20.62 -10.41
C ILE A 654 -11.42 -20.47 -11.79
N PHE A 655 -10.08 -20.44 -11.86
CA PHE A 655 -9.29 -20.22 -13.07
C PHE A 655 -8.38 -21.42 -13.37
N PRO A 656 -8.92 -22.52 -13.90
CA PRO A 656 -8.10 -23.68 -14.27
C PRO A 656 -7.01 -23.28 -15.28
N GLY A 657 -5.77 -23.68 -15.01
CA GLY A 657 -4.62 -23.36 -15.86
C GLY A 657 -3.99 -21.98 -15.64
N LEU A 658 -4.46 -21.20 -14.69
CA LEU A 658 -3.79 -19.92 -14.32
C LEU A 658 -2.46 -20.19 -13.61
N PHE A 659 -2.45 -21.10 -12.63
CA PHE A 659 -1.28 -21.40 -11.83
C PHE A 659 -0.53 -22.62 -12.35
N THR A 660 0.79 -22.49 -12.43
CA THR A 660 1.74 -23.55 -12.71
C THR A 660 2.42 -23.96 -11.40
N PRO A 661 2.59 -25.26 -11.11
CA PRO A 661 3.32 -25.67 -9.91
C PRO A 661 4.75 -25.12 -9.90
N VAL A 662 5.27 -24.71 -8.74
CA VAL A 662 6.62 -24.16 -8.62
C VAL A 662 7.70 -25.15 -9.09
N ALA A 663 7.47 -26.46 -8.97
CA ALA A 663 8.37 -27.50 -9.45
C ALA A 663 8.60 -27.45 -10.98
N ALA A 664 7.70 -26.81 -11.74
CA ALA A 664 7.85 -26.62 -13.18
C ALA A 664 8.62 -25.33 -13.55
N MET A 665 8.99 -24.49 -12.57
CA MET A 665 9.84 -23.33 -12.79
C MET A 665 11.25 -23.80 -13.21
N PRO A 666 11.88 -23.17 -14.22
CA PRO A 666 13.26 -23.45 -14.58
C PRO A 666 14.19 -23.45 -13.35
N ALA A 667 15.04 -24.47 -13.23
CA ALA A 667 15.87 -24.67 -12.04
C ALA A 667 16.82 -23.49 -11.76
N ASP A 668 17.22 -22.76 -12.80
CA ASP A 668 18.04 -21.57 -12.64
C ASP A 668 17.25 -20.43 -12.03
N LEU A 669 16.02 -20.17 -12.48
CA LEU A 669 15.12 -19.17 -11.88
C LEU A 669 14.75 -19.51 -10.44
N GLN A 670 14.61 -20.81 -10.09
CA GLN A 670 14.32 -21.23 -8.71
C GLN A 670 15.42 -20.78 -7.72
N LYS A 671 16.68 -20.67 -8.16
CA LYS A 671 17.80 -20.21 -7.31
C LYS A 671 17.69 -18.73 -6.92
N HIS A 672 16.89 -17.97 -7.64
CA HIS A 672 16.70 -16.53 -7.46
C HIS A 672 15.41 -16.20 -6.69
N ILE A 673 14.63 -17.21 -6.26
CA ILE A 673 13.47 -16.99 -5.39
C ILE A 673 13.93 -16.41 -4.06
N ARG A 674 13.44 -15.22 -3.69
CA ARG A 674 13.72 -14.59 -2.40
C ARG A 674 12.45 -14.45 -1.55
N TYR A 675 12.61 -14.38 -0.23
CA TYR A 675 11.50 -14.07 0.67
C TYR A 675 11.14 -12.58 0.51
N PRO A 676 9.87 -12.23 0.24
CA PRO A 676 9.52 -10.86 -0.14
C PRO A 676 9.58 -9.89 1.03
N GLU A 677 10.02 -8.67 0.76
CA GLU A 677 10.26 -7.65 1.76
C GLU A 677 8.95 -7.16 2.42
N ASP A 678 7.90 -6.92 1.65
CA ASP A 678 6.61 -6.49 2.18
C ASP A 678 6.02 -7.50 3.17
N LEU A 679 6.03 -8.79 2.82
CA LEU A 679 5.53 -9.84 3.71
C LEU A 679 6.36 -9.92 4.99
N PHE A 680 7.69 -9.91 4.85
CA PHE A 680 8.60 -9.95 5.99
C PHE A 680 8.36 -8.75 6.94
N LEU A 681 8.19 -7.55 6.37
CA LEU A 681 7.93 -6.34 7.15
C LEU A 681 6.58 -6.38 7.86
N ILE A 682 5.52 -6.90 7.20
CA ILE A 682 4.19 -7.10 7.80
C ILE A 682 4.29 -8.08 8.97
N GLN A 683 4.92 -9.24 8.75
CA GLN A 683 5.11 -10.26 9.79
C GLN A 683 5.95 -9.73 10.95
N ALA A 684 7.06 -9.06 10.67
CA ALA A 684 7.89 -8.42 11.69
C ALA A 684 7.13 -7.38 12.51
N ARG A 685 6.29 -6.56 11.87
CA ARG A 685 5.45 -5.55 12.54
C ARG A 685 4.41 -6.19 13.46
N VAL A 686 3.75 -7.24 13.00
CA VAL A 686 2.79 -7.98 13.85
C VAL A 686 3.52 -8.68 14.97
N TYR A 687 4.68 -9.29 14.70
CA TYR A 687 5.48 -10.02 15.69
C TYR A 687 6.00 -9.14 16.82
N GLN A 688 6.13 -7.82 16.63
CA GLN A 688 6.50 -6.87 17.70
C GLN A 688 5.66 -7.00 18.98
N ALA A 689 4.39 -7.35 18.85
CA ALA A 689 3.49 -7.60 19.97
C ALA A 689 3.16 -9.09 20.13
N TYR A 690 2.99 -9.80 19.01
CA TYR A 690 2.47 -11.17 18.99
C TYR A 690 3.53 -12.27 19.19
N HIS A 691 4.78 -11.90 19.54
CA HIS A 691 5.73 -12.82 20.13
C HIS A 691 5.38 -13.12 21.59
N MET A 692 4.67 -12.21 22.29
CA MET A 692 4.18 -12.43 23.65
C MET A 692 2.97 -13.37 23.60
N GLU A 693 3.17 -14.63 23.98
CA GLU A 693 2.11 -15.65 23.95
C GLU A 693 1.24 -15.68 25.21
N ALA A 694 1.78 -15.22 26.34
CA ALA A 694 1.06 -15.13 27.59
C ALA A 694 0.14 -13.90 27.61
N ALA A 695 -1.16 -14.11 27.87
CA ALA A 695 -2.15 -13.05 27.80
C ALA A 695 -1.94 -11.89 28.77
N ASP A 696 -1.39 -12.13 29.95
CA ASP A 696 -1.03 -11.15 30.98
C ASP A 696 0.14 -10.26 30.51
N VAL A 697 1.20 -10.87 29.97
CA VAL A 697 2.36 -10.17 29.38
C VAL A 697 1.93 -9.33 28.20
N PHE A 698 1.08 -9.89 27.33
CA PHE A 698 0.51 -9.21 26.16
C PHE A 698 -0.36 -8.02 26.56
N TYR A 699 -1.24 -8.19 27.53
CA TYR A 699 -2.15 -7.13 28.02
C TYR A 699 -1.36 -5.94 28.59
N ASN A 700 -0.34 -6.22 29.40
CA ASN A 700 0.50 -5.20 30.02
C ASN A 700 1.52 -4.60 29.05
N ARG A 701 1.71 -5.21 27.88
CA ARG A 701 2.76 -4.85 26.90
C ARG A 701 4.15 -4.82 27.53
N GLU A 702 4.45 -5.80 28.39
CA GLU A 702 5.69 -5.82 29.20
C GLU A 702 6.94 -5.96 28.33
N ASP A 703 6.86 -6.71 27.26
CA ASP A 703 7.98 -7.00 26.34
C ASP A 703 7.67 -6.53 24.92
N LEU A 704 7.06 -5.37 24.73
CA LEU A 704 6.74 -4.85 23.41
C LEU A 704 8.01 -4.46 22.65
N TRP A 705 8.18 -5.00 21.44
CA TRP A 705 9.30 -4.69 20.56
C TRP A 705 8.97 -3.56 19.57
N GLN A 706 10.02 -3.01 18.97
CA GLN A 706 9.92 -2.05 17.87
C GLN A 706 11.10 -2.20 16.90
N PHE A 707 10.97 -1.66 15.71
CA PHE A 707 12.08 -1.59 14.77
C PHE A 707 13.14 -0.61 15.26
N PRO A 708 14.43 -0.94 15.11
CA PRO A 708 15.49 -0.03 15.47
C PRO A 708 15.48 1.20 14.57
N ARG A 709 16.03 2.27 15.08
CA ARG A 709 16.23 3.51 14.34
C ARG A 709 17.68 3.63 13.90
N GLN A 710 17.90 4.26 12.76
CA GLN A 710 19.24 4.55 12.23
C GLN A 710 19.30 5.96 11.65
N PRO A 711 20.46 6.56 11.46
CA PRO A 711 20.59 7.78 10.69
C PRO A 711 20.12 7.56 9.26
N GLY A 712 19.31 8.49 8.76
CA GLY A 712 18.79 8.47 7.38
C GLY A 712 18.83 9.88 6.83
N GLY A 713 19.10 10.08 5.54
CA GLY A 713 19.06 11.36 4.83
C GLY A 713 19.15 12.63 5.66
N ASP A 714 18.00 13.22 5.98
CA ASP A 714 17.89 14.46 6.75
C ASP A 714 17.56 14.26 8.25
N GLY A 715 17.69 13.03 8.79
CA GLY A 715 17.35 12.77 10.18
C GLY A 715 17.51 11.31 10.61
N VAL A 716 16.62 10.87 11.49
CA VAL A 716 16.56 9.48 11.99
C VAL A 716 15.38 8.76 11.34
N ALA A 717 15.67 7.65 10.68
CA ALA A 717 14.67 6.80 10.03
C ALA A 717 14.57 5.43 10.73
N MET A 718 13.44 4.75 10.56
CA MET A 718 13.34 3.35 10.94
C MET A 718 14.23 2.50 10.03
N MET A 719 14.88 1.49 10.60
CA MET A 719 15.69 0.56 9.84
C MET A 719 14.80 -0.32 8.99
N ALA A 720 15.11 -0.39 7.69
CA ALA A 720 14.47 -1.31 6.77
C ALA A 720 15.10 -2.72 6.87
N PRO A 721 14.37 -3.78 6.57
CA PRO A 721 14.96 -5.10 6.42
C PRO A 721 16.00 -5.11 5.29
N TYR A 722 16.93 -6.03 5.35
CA TYR A 722 17.97 -6.13 4.33
C TYR A 722 18.36 -7.59 4.05
N TYR A 723 18.70 -7.84 2.79
CA TYR A 723 19.19 -9.13 2.35
C TYR A 723 20.69 -9.28 2.63
N ILE A 724 21.07 -10.47 3.08
CA ILE A 724 22.46 -10.82 3.41
C ILE A 724 22.71 -12.31 3.17
N ILE A 725 23.91 -12.66 2.70
CA ILE A 725 24.40 -14.03 2.74
C ILE A 725 25.17 -14.20 4.05
N MET A 726 24.72 -15.13 4.89
CA MET A 726 25.39 -15.43 6.14
C MET A 726 25.28 -16.90 6.52
N ARG A 727 26.14 -17.34 7.42
CA ARG A 727 26.06 -18.63 8.06
C ARG A 727 25.39 -18.46 9.42
N LEU A 728 24.29 -19.16 9.65
CA LEU A 728 23.62 -19.15 10.94
C LEU A 728 24.46 -19.87 12.01
N PRO A 729 24.33 -19.49 13.29
CA PRO A 729 25.01 -20.15 14.39
C PRO A 729 24.77 -21.66 14.39
N GLY A 730 25.85 -22.44 14.37
CA GLY A 730 25.81 -23.90 14.35
C GLY A 730 25.44 -24.55 13.02
N GLU A 731 25.23 -23.80 11.96
CA GLU A 731 24.91 -24.32 10.63
C GLU A 731 26.14 -24.33 9.72
N PRO A 732 26.32 -25.35 8.85
CA PRO A 732 27.56 -25.51 8.05
C PRO A 732 27.57 -24.63 6.80
N ARG A 733 26.43 -24.23 6.27
CA ARG A 733 26.28 -23.49 5.00
C ARG A 733 25.92 -22.03 5.20
N ALA A 734 26.47 -21.18 4.35
CA ALA A 734 25.96 -19.82 4.18
C ALA A 734 24.76 -19.85 3.23
N GLU A 735 23.72 -19.13 3.59
CA GLU A 735 22.46 -19.01 2.85
C GLU A 735 22.09 -17.54 2.72
N PHE A 736 21.18 -17.24 1.78
CA PHE A 736 20.64 -15.90 1.60
C PHE A 736 19.43 -15.70 2.52
N PHE A 737 19.44 -14.63 3.26
CA PHE A 737 18.39 -14.26 4.22
C PHE A 737 17.92 -12.83 3.99
N ILE A 738 16.67 -12.55 4.33
CA ILE A 738 16.24 -11.21 4.71
C ILE A 738 16.19 -11.14 6.23
N MET A 739 16.70 -10.07 6.82
CA MET A 739 16.74 -9.93 8.28
C MET A 739 16.46 -8.52 8.76
N LEU A 740 16.05 -8.41 10.02
CA LEU A 740 15.83 -7.15 10.72
C LEU A 740 16.10 -7.33 12.22
N PRO A 741 16.95 -6.50 12.84
CA PRO A 741 17.09 -6.43 14.28
C PRO A 741 15.82 -5.89 14.95
N MET A 742 15.63 -6.19 16.24
CA MET A 742 14.54 -5.69 17.07
C MET A 742 15.08 -5.05 18.34
N VAL A 743 14.43 -4.01 18.80
CA VAL A 743 14.73 -3.34 20.07
C VAL A 743 13.47 -3.29 20.94
N PRO A 744 13.60 -3.24 22.28
CA PRO A 744 12.46 -3.04 23.15
C PRO A 744 11.81 -1.68 22.91
N SER A 745 10.51 -1.58 23.12
CA SER A 745 9.83 -0.29 23.09
C SER A 745 10.47 0.69 24.06
N ARG A 746 10.77 1.91 23.61
CA ARG A 746 11.40 2.99 24.39
C ARG A 746 12.88 2.79 24.76
N ARG A 747 13.58 1.84 24.16
CA ARG A 747 15.03 1.63 24.33
C ARG A 747 15.68 1.40 22.99
N ASP A 748 16.99 1.64 22.89
CA ASP A 748 17.75 1.50 21.65
C ASP A 748 18.73 0.30 21.66
N ASN A 749 18.81 -0.47 22.79
CA ASN A 749 19.57 -1.73 22.82
C ASN A 749 18.80 -2.83 22.10
N MET A 750 19.51 -3.72 21.42
CA MET A 750 18.86 -4.85 20.73
C MET A 750 18.38 -5.91 21.74
N ILE A 751 17.26 -6.56 21.40
CA ILE A 751 16.67 -7.65 22.15
C ILE A 751 16.58 -8.94 21.33
N ALA A 752 16.51 -8.82 20.02
CA ALA A 752 16.40 -9.93 19.10
C ALA A 752 16.80 -9.53 17.67
N TRP A 753 16.92 -10.51 16.80
CA TRP A 753 16.88 -10.32 15.37
C TRP A 753 16.03 -11.41 14.70
N LEU A 754 15.21 -10.98 13.75
CA LEU A 754 14.32 -11.82 12.96
C LEU A 754 14.94 -12.01 11.57
N ALA A 755 14.87 -13.23 11.03
CA ALA A 755 15.30 -13.53 9.67
C ALA A 755 14.36 -14.51 8.99
N ALA A 756 14.27 -14.42 7.65
CA ALA A 756 13.60 -15.41 6.82
C ALA A 756 14.58 -15.99 5.81
N ARG A 757 14.54 -17.32 5.65
CA ARG A 757 15.38 -18.04 4.69
C ARG A 757 14.87 -17.86 3.26
N CYS A 758 15.78 -17.56 2.34
CA CYS A 758 15.48 -17.39 0.92
C CYS A 758 15.88 -18.60 0.08
N ASP A 759 16.72 -19.47 0.59
CA ASP A 759 17.29 -20.60 -0.15
C ASP A 759 16.55 -21.92 0.11
N SER A 760 16.43 -22.72 -0.92
CA SER A 760 15.91 -24.10 -0.83
C SER A 760 16.90 -25.04 -0.12
N PRO A 761 16.45 -26.04 0.68
CA PRO A 761 15.06 -26.49 0.88
C PRO A 761 14.28 -25.74 1.97
N ASP A 762 14.90 -24.81 2.67
CA ASP A 762 14.36 -24.18 3.86
C ASP A 762 13.69 -22.82 3.56
N TYR A 763 13.39 -22.55 2.30
CA TYR A 763 12.70 -21.32 1.87
C TYR A 763 11.45 -21.03 2.72
N GLY A 764 11.32 -19.77 3.14
CA GLY A 764 10.15 -19.29 3.87
C GLY A 764 10.14 -19.58 5.37
N LYS A 765 11.14 -20.32 5.90
CA LYS A 765 11.26 -20.51 7.35
C LYS A 765 11.74 -19.23 8.02
N LEU A 766 10.94 -18.73 8.97
CA LEU A 766 11.31 -17.60 9.81
C LEU A 766 11.98 -18.09 11.09
N ILE A 767 13.02 -17.38 11.50
CA ILE A 767 13.79 -17.65 12.72
C ILE A 767 13.96 -16.34 13.46
N VAL A 768 13.72 -16.37 14.77
CA VAL A 768 14.08 -15.27 15.66
C VAL A 768 15.17 -15.73 16.61
N TYR A 769 16.20 -14.92 16.76
CA TYR A 769 17.25 -15.12 17.75
C TYR A 769 17.10 -14.08 18.86
N GLU A 770 16.87 -14.55 20.07
CA GLU A 770 16.60 -13.71 21.24
C GLU A 770 17.86 -13.56 22.09
N PHE A 771 18.15 -12.33 22.50
CA PHE A 771 19.30 -12.02 23.36
C PHE A 771 18.98 -12.22 24.83
N PRO A 772 19.98 -12.54 25.66
CA PRO A 772 19.82 -12.59 27.10
C PRO A 772 19.37 -11.24 27.64
N LYS A 773 18.33 -11.23 28.50
CA LYS A 773 17.76 -10.00 29.05
C LYS A 773 18.69 -9.28 30.05
N ASP A 774 19.66 -10.00 30.61
CA ASP A 774 20.67 -9.52 31.56
C ASP A 774 21.91 -8.95 30.88
N LYS A 775 22.00 -9.01 29.52
CA LYS A 775 23.13 -8.55 28.74
C LYS A 775 22.78 -7.33 27.90
N LEU A 776 23.64 -6.32 27.91
CA LEU A 776 23.47 -5.16 27.03
C LEU A 776 24.03 -5.45 25.64
N VAL A 777 23.17 -5.56 24.64
CA VAL A 777 23.57 -5.66 23.25
C VAL A 777 23.28 -4.33 22.56
N TYR A 778 24.29 -3.65 22.04
CA TYR A 778 24.12 -2.33 21.47
C TYR A 778 23.26 -2.34 20.23
N GLY A 779 22.27 -1.47 20.16
CA GLY A 779 21.46 -1.27 18.95
C GLY A 779 22.08 -0.28 17.99
N PRO A 780 21.53 -0.19 16.76
CA PRO A 780 22.09 0.65 15.70
C PRO A 780 22.33 2.10 16.12
N LEU A 781 21.37 2.76 16.79
CA LEU A 781 21.54 4.14 17.26
C LEU A 781 22.65 4.28 18.32
N GLN A 782 22.83 3.28 19.16
CA GLN A 782 23.87 3.30 20.18
C GLN A 782 25.27 3.15 19.55
N ILE A 783 25.40 2.28 18.55
CA ILE A 783 26.64 2.15 17.77
C ILE A 783 26.93 3.44 17.01
N GLU A 784 25.93 4.07 16.41
CA GLU A 784 26.08 5.37 15.75
C GLU A 784 26.52 6.47 16.72
N ALA A 785 25.99 6.49 17.95
CA ALA A 785 26.43 7.41 18.99
C ALA A 785 27.93 7.18 19.31
N ARG A 786 28.35 5.91 19.42
CA ARG A 786 29.78 5.56 19.65
C ARG A 786 30.69 5.98 18.49
N ILE A 787 30.24 5.78 17.24
CA ILE A 787 30.95 6.26 16.06
C ILE A 787 31.17 7.77 16.15
N ASN A 788 30.13 8.53 16.53
CA ASN A 788 30.19 9.98 16.67
C ASN A 788 31.04 10.45 17.87
N GLN A 789 31.14 9.63 18.93
CA GLN A 789 31.95 9.89 20.09
C GLN A 789 33.44 9.57 19.88
N SER A 790 33.80 8.76 18.87
CA SER A 790 35.18 8.49 18.51
C SER A 790 35.82 9.77 17.98
N THR A 791 36.82 10.29 18.73
CA THR A 791 37.48 11.56 18.37
C THR A 791 38.08 11.53 16.97
N GLU A 792 38.76 10.43 16.62
CA GLU A 792 39.39 10.24 15.30
C GLU A 792 38.33 10.29 14.18
N ILE A 793 37.25 9.54 14.36
CA ILE A 793 36.18 9.47 13.35
C ILE A 793 35.42 10.78 13.25
N SER A 794 35.03 11.36 14.38
CA SER A 794 34.27 12.61 14.44
C SER A 794 35.03 13.77 13.80
N GLN A 795 36.35 13.88 14.07
CA GLN A 795 37.21 14.89 13.47
C GLN A 795 37.26 14.73 11.94
N GLN A 796 37.47 13.52 11.42
CA GLN A 796 37.51 13.26 9.99
C GLN A 796 36.15 13.55 9.31
N LEU A 797 35.03 13.12 9.92
CA LEU A 797 33.70 13.39 9.40
C LEU A 797 33.41 14.90 9.34
N THR A 798 33.80 15.63 10.36
CA THR A 798 33.64 17.09 10.40
C THR A 798 34.46 17.75 9.31
N LEU A 799 35.71 17.33 9.12
CA LEU A 799 36.57 17.86 8.07
C LEU A 799 36.02 17.62 6.66
N TRP A 800 35.52 16.42 6.41
CA TRP A 800 34.97 16.05 5.10
C TRP A 800 33.55 16.59 4.82
N ASN A 801 32.86 17.07 5.83
CA ASN A 801 31.53 17.68 5.68
C ASN A 801 31.61 19.22 5.65
N GLN A 802 32.79 19.77 5.34
CA GLN A 802 33.02 21.21 5.13
C GLN A 802 32.78 21.60 3.67
N MET A 803 32.93 22.90 3.38
CA MET A 803 32.70 23.46 2.04
C MET A 803 33.35 22.65 0.91
N GLY A 804 32.51 22.22 -0.03
CA GLY A 804 32.90 21.51 -1.25
C GLY A 804 32.69 19.99 -1.23
N SER A 805 32.42 19.39 -0.09
CA SER A 805 32.09 17.95 -0.01
C SER A 805 31.02 17.63 1.04
N ARG A 806 30.29 16.56 0.83
CA ARG A 806 29.26 16.03 1.74
C ARG A 806 29.54 14.56 2.05
N VAL A 807 29.51 14.24 3.32
CA VAL A 807 29.58 12.87 3.81
C VAL A 807 28.19 12.23 3.73
N ILE A 808 28.10 11.05 3.13
CA ILE A 808 26.90 10.22 3.10
C ILE A 808 27.22 8.96 3.90
N ARG A 809 26.44 8.71 4.96
CA ARG A 809 26.51 7.46 5.71
C ARG A 809 25.61 6.43 5.08
N GLY A 810 26.16 5.25 4.80
CA GLY A 810 25.36 4.11 4.41
C GLY A 810 24.68 3.46 5.62
N ASN A 811 23.81 2.49 5.36
CA ASN A 811 23.10 1.76 6.39
C ASN A 811 24.07 1.05 7.32
N LEU A 812 23.82 1.13 8.63
CA LEU A 812 24.53 0.31 9.60
C LEU A 812 24.01 -1.13 9.53
N LEU A 813 24.86 -2.06 9.18
CA LEU A 813 24.53 -3.48 9.12
C LEU A 813 24.86 -4.14 10.47
N VAL A 814 23.92 -4.91 10.98
CA VAL A 814 24.08 -5.78 12.15
C VAL A 814 24.31 -7.19 11.65
N ILE A 815 25.46 -7.75 11.89
CA ILE A 815 25.90 -9.01 11.27
C ILE A 815 26.18 -10.04 12.35
N PRO A 816 25.29 -11.02 12.55
CA PRO A 816 25.57 -12.15 13.43
C PRO A 816 26.67 -13.02 12.85
N ILE A 817 27.68 -13.33 13.65
CA ILE A 817 28.76 -14.26 13.28
C ILE A 817 28.98 -15.19 14.47
N GLU A 818 28.69 -16.46 14.29
CA GLU A 818 28.61 -17.44 15.38
C GLU A 818 27.70 -16.92 16.50
N ASN A 819 28.21 -16.76 17.73
CA ASN A 819 27.47 -16.23 18.89
C ASN A 819 27.71 -14.74 19.15
N SER A 820 28.28 -14.01 18.19
CA SER A 820 28.69 -12.62 18.35
C SER A 820 28.06 -11.73 17.29
N ILE A 821 28.10 -10.42 17.50
CA ILE A 821 27.58 -9.43 16.55
C ILE A 821 28.69 -8.50 16.12
N LEU A 822 28.84 -8.38 14.80
CA LEU A 822 29.69 -7.38 14.15
C LEU A 822 28.82 -6.29 13.54
N TYR A 823 29.20 -5.03 13.68
CA TYR A 823 28.53 -3.89 13.05
C TYR A 823 29.43 -3.33 11.95
N VAL A 824 28.86 -3.06 10.78
CA VAL A 824 29.58 -2.47 9.64
C VAL A 824 28.75 -1.34 9.05
N SER A 825 29.36 -0.17 8.84
CA SER A 825 28.73 0.96 8.18
C SER A 825 29.69 1.53 7.11
N PRO A 826 29.28 1.54 5.83
CA PRO A 826 30.05 2.17 4.78
C PRO A 826 29.88 3.69 4.80
N LEU A 827 30.92 4.42 4.39
CA LEU A 827 30.95 5.87 4.36
C LEU A 827 31.36 6.36 2.97
N TYR A 828 30.50 7.17 2.39
CA TYR A 828 30.69 7.75 1.06
C TYR A 828 30.97 9.23 1.16
N LEU A 829 31.77 9.71 0.21
CA LEU A 829 32.05 11.12 0.03
C LEU A 829 31.56 11.57 -1.34
N ARG A 830 30.80 12.64 -1.38
CA ARG A 830 30.30 13.26 -2.61
C ARG A 830 30.75 14.72 -2.66
N ALA A 831 31.24 15.15 -3.81
CA ALA A 831 31.48 16.58 -4.03
C ALA A 831 30.14 17.33 -4.04
N GLU A 832 30.11 18.53 -3.47
CA GLU A 832 28.86 19.32 -3.31
C GLU A 832 28.20 19.63 -4.67
N GLN A 833 29.02 19.91 -5.69
CA GLN A 833 28.56 20.11 -7.07
C GLN A 833 28.59 18.84 -7.93
N GLY A 834 29.02 17.70 -7.37
CA GLY A 834 29.12 16.40 -8.06
C GLY A 834 28.00 15.46 -7.62
N HIS A 835 27.54 14.63 -8.56
CA HIS A 835 26.51 13.60 -8.27
C HIS A 835 27.12 12.20 -8.16
N LEU A 836 28.44 12.06 -7.98
CA LEU A 836 29.13 10.78 -7.93
C LEU A 836 29.63 10.50 -6.50
N PRO A 837 28.89 9.73 -5.71
CA PRO A 837 29.33 9.25 -4.40
C PRO A 837 30.45 8.21 -4.52
N GLU A 838 31.51 8.34 -3.75
CA GLU A 838 32.63 7.40 -3.69
C GLU A 838 32.70 6.72 -2.32
N LEU A 839 32.83 5.40 -2.27
CA LEU A 839 33.04 4.65 -1.02
C LEU A 839 34.47 4.90 -0.50
N LYS A 840 34.61 5.80 0.46
CA LYS A 840 35.93 6.23 0.98
C LYS A 840 36.37 5.43 2.20
N ARG A 841 35.45 5.07 3.11
CA ARG A 841 35.79 4.37 4.36
C ARG A 841 34.74 3.32 4.71
N VAL A 842 35.19 2.37 5.51
CA VAL A 842 34.35 1.39 6.16
C VAL A 842 34.56 1.52 7.66
N ILE A 843 33.48 1.74 8.38
CA ILE A 843 33.46 1.75 9.84
C ILE A 843 33.05 0.35 10.29
N ALA A 844 33.84 -0.27 11.15
CA ALA A 844 33.50 -1.52 11.79
C ALA A 844 33.50 -1.35 13.31
N ALA A 845 32.53 -1.98 13.99
CA ALA A 845 32.42 -1.94 15.43
C ALA A 845 32.18 -3.34 16.00
N TYR A 846 32.83 -3.63 17.10
CA TYR A 846 32.72 -4.90 17.85
C TYR A 846 32.88 -4.64 19.34
N GLY A 847 31.88 -4.99 20.13
CA GLY A 847 31.85 -4.65 21.54
C GLY A 847 31.98 -3.12 21.75
N GLU A 848 33.01 -2.71 22.47
CA GLU A 848 33.29 -1.29 22.74
C GLU A 848 34.21 -0.64 21.69
N HIS A 849 34.79 -1.42 20.80
CA HIS A 849 35.77 -0.94 19.84
C HIS A 849 35.12 -0.52 18.52
N VAL A 850 35.49 0.67 18.05
CA VAL A 850 35.06 1.22 16.78
C VAL A 850 36.28 1.68 15.98
N VAL A 851 36.40 1.23 14.74
CA VAL A 851 37.49 1.61 13.83
C VAL A 851 36.96 2.05 12.49
N MET A 852 37.68 2.94 11.83
CA MET A 852 37.38 3.42 10.47
C MET A 852 38.63 3.23 9.59
N LYS A 853 38.51 2.47 8.51
CA LYS A 853 39.62 2.20 7.58
C LYS A 853 39.14 2.32 6.12
N GLU A 854 40.09 2.20 5.16
CA GLU A 854 39.73 2.32 3.73
C GLU A 854 38.96 1.11 3.19
N THR A 855 39.25 -0.06 3.75
CA THR A 855 38.62 -1.31 3.34
C THR A 855 38.07 -2.06 4.56
N LEU A 856 37.12 -2.96 4.30
CA LEU A 856 36.58 -3.83 5.34
C LEU A 856 37.66 -4.74 5.93
N SER A 857 38.54 -5.28 5.08
CA SER A 857 39.65 -6.14 5.53
C SER A 857 40.61 -5.44 6.52
N GLU A 858 40.97 -4.18 6.22
CA GLU A 858 41.79 -3.36 7.12
C GLU A 858 41.05 -3.04 8.42
N ALA A 859 39.74 -2.76 8.36
CA ALA A 859 38.96 -2.51 9.55
C ALA A 859 38.86 -3.77 10.44
N LEU A 860 38.62 -4.93 9.86
CA LEU A 860 38.59 -6.19 10.59
C LEU A 860 39.99 -6.55 11.15
N SER A 861 41.05 -6.34 10.37
CA SER A 861 42.41 -6.53 10.86
C SER A 861 42.74 -5.60 12.05
N ALA A 862 42.30 -4.34 12.00
CA ALA A 862 42.52 -3.41 13.11
C ALA A 862 41.71 -3.76 14.38
N LEU A 863 40.52 -4.37 14.22
CA LEU A 863 39.71 -4.82 15.37
C LEU A 863 40.26 -6.10 16.03
N PHE A 864 40.80 -7.04 15.22
CA PHE A 864 41.07 -8.41 15.65
C PHE A 864 42.56 -8.83 15.53
N ALA A 865 43.48 -7.89 15.18
CA ALA A 865 44.92 -8.20 15.14
C ALA A 865 45.43 -8.63 16.53
N GLU A 866 46.20 -9.71 16.59
CA GLU A 866 46.93 -10.12 17.80
C GLU A 866 47.91 -9.00 18.17
N GLY A 867 47.53 -8.15 19.15
CA GLY A 867 48.27 -6.97 19.58
C GLY A 867 47.49 -5.66 19.44
N GLY A 868 46.19 -5.73 19.18
CA GLY A 868 45.32 -4.54 19.34
C GLY A 868 45.53 -3.91 20.72
N PRO A 869 45.41 -2.56 20.85
CA PRO A 869 45.69 -1.89 22.13
C PRO A 869 44.93 -2.62 23.23
N ALA A 870 45.69 -3.22 24.16
CA ALA A 870 45.14 -3.77 25.38
C ALA A 870 44.16 -2.75 25.94
N PRO A 871 42.99 -3.15 26.47
CA PRO A 871 42.09 -2.22 27.13
C PRO A 871 42.94 -1.47 28.14
N ALA A 872 43.06 -0.17 27.95
CA ALA A 872 43.74 0.66 28.93
C ALA A 872 43.08 0.37 30.26
N PRO A 873 43.83 -0.09 31.27
CA PRO A 873 43.24 -0.35 32.57
C PRO A 873 42.43 0.86 32.94
N PRO A 874 41.27 0.75 33.58
CA PRO A 874 40.48 1.87 33.96
C PRO A 874 41.42 2.84 34.65
N ARG A 875 41.80 3.96 34.01
CA ARG A 875 42.55 5.03 34.65
C ARG A 875 41.66 5.41 35.81
N ALA A 876 42.20 5.05 37.02
CA ALA A 876 41.72 5.67 38.23
C ALA A 876 41.68 7.17 37.90
N VAL A 877 40.50 7.73 37.97
CA VAL A 877 40.30 9.16 37.75
C VAL A 877 41.05 9.80 38.94
N THR A 878 42.34 10.09 38.75
CA THR A 878 43.04 11.07 39.58
C THR A 878 42.27 12.33 39.25
N GLU A 879 41.54 12.86 40.19
CA GLU A 879 40.89 14.16 40.10
C GLU A 879 41.98 15.17 39.69
N THR A 880 42.08 15.45 38.40
CA THR A 880 42.96 16.52 37.93
C THR A 880 42.37 17.82 38.45
N SER A 881 43.23 18.73 38.90
CA SER A 881 42.87 20.07 39.41
C SER A 881 41.86 20.82 38.52
N HIS A 882 41.81 20.47 37.24
CA HIS A 882 40.89 21.03 36.22
C HIS A 882 39.41 20.64 36.47
N GLY A 883 39.14 19.43 37.01
CA GLY A 883 37.77 19.02 37.36
C GLY A 883 37.22 19.79 38.58
N ALA A 884 38.07 20.19 39.51
CA ALA A 884 37.69 21.02 40.68
C ALA A 884 37.37 22.44 40.21
N SER A 885 38.26 23.05 39.43
CA SER A 885 38.06 24.42 38.87
C SER A 885 36.85 24.53 37.96
N ALA A 886 36.53 23.51 37.15
CA ALA A 886 35.33 23.48 36.31
C ALA A 886 34.03 23.38 37.15
N ARG A 887 34.06 22.66 38.27
CA ARG A 887 32.91 22.61 39.21
C ARG A 887 32.72 23.94 39.91
N GLU A 888 33.79 24.58 40.35
CA GLU A 888 33.77 25.90 40.97
C GLU A 888 33.23 27.00 40.01
N ALA A 889 33.57 26.92 38.73
CA ALA A 889 32.98 27.78 37.71
C ALA A 889 31.48 27.53 37.54
N LEU A 890 31.04 26.30 37.59
CA LEU A 890 29.62 25.94 37.50
C LEU A 890 28.84 26.38 38.76
N ASP A 891 29.43 26.30 39.93
CA ASP A 891 28.83 26.77 41.17
C ASP A 891 28.62 28.26 41.17
N HIS A 892 29.61 29.04 40.72
CA HIS A 892 29.44 30.47 40.50
C HIS A 892 28.37 30.83 39.46
N TYR A 893 28.25 30.07 38.39
CA TYR A 893 27.17 30.22 37.44
C TYR A 893 25.79 30.00 38.09
N ASN A 894 25.63 28.92 38.86
CA ASN A 894 24.37 28.61 39.54
C ASN A 894 24.00 29.69 40.56
N GLN A 895 24.97 30.17 41.36
CA GLN A 895 24.78 31.26 42.29
C GLN A 895 24.40 32.56 41.60
N ALA A 896 25.03 32.90 40.49
CA ALA A 896 24.66 34.05 39.65
C ALA A 896 23.18 33.93 39.19
N MET A 897 22.76 32.78 38.71
CA MET A 897 21.39 32.59 38.26
C MET A 897 20.35 32.70 39.40
N GLU A 898 20.68 32.25 40.61
CA GLU A 898 19.81 32.41 41.78
C GLU A 898 19.74 33.89 42.22
N ARG A 899 20.85 34.62 42.21
CA ARG A 899 20.88 36.06 42.47
C ARG A 899 20.13 36.88 41.44
N LEU A 900 20.21 36.46 40.16
CA LEU A 900 19.42 37.08 39.09
C LEU A 900 17.90 36.92 39.34
N LYS A 901 17.48 35.74 39.75
CA LYS A 901 16.08 35.47 40.10
C LYS A 901 15.58 36.28 41.31
N SER A 902 16.47 36.52 42.28
CA SER A 902 16.16 37.36 43.45
C SER A 902 16.25 38.86 43.20
N GLY A 903 16.68 39.31 42.03
CA GLY A 903 16.84 40.72 41.67
C GLY A 903 18.14 41.36 42.17
N ASP A 904 19.07 40.58 42.68
CA ASP A 904 20.40 41.05 43.12
C ASP A 904 21.37 41.16 41.94
N TRP A 905 21.29 42.23 41.18
CA TRP A 905 22.12 42.49 40.00
C TRP A 905 23.60 42.71 40.35
N ALA A 906 23.92 43.24 41.52
CA ALA A 906 25.30 43.44 41.97
C ALA A 906 25.98 42.10 42.28
N GLY A 907 25.28 41.21 43.02
CA GLY A 907 25.76 39.89 43.30
C GLY A 907 25.85 38.99 42.04
N PHE A 908 24.91 39.10 41.13
CA PHE A 908 24.95 38.44 39.81
C PHE A 908 26.25 38.82 39.07
N GLY A 909 26.56 40.14 38.97
CA GLY A 909 27.76 40.61 38.31
C GLY A 909 29.04 40.08 38.93
N THR A 910 29.09 39.96 40.27
CA THR A 910 30.26 39.45 40.99
C THR A 910 30.48 37.94 40.69
N ASP A 911 29.43 37.13 40.73
CA ASP A 911 29.56 35.69 40.46
C ASP A 911 29.93 35.42 38.98
N ILE A 912 29.37 36.16 38.04
CA ILE A 912 29.76 36.06 36.62
C ILE A 912 31.24 36.45 36.40
N GLN A 913 31.75 37.44 37.12
CA GLN A 913 33.17 37.81 37.02
C GLN A 913 34.07 36.72 37.65
N ALA A 914 33.67 36.10 38.76
CA ALA A 914 34.39 35.00 39.37
C ALA A 914 34.45 33.79 38.44
N MET A 915 33.32 33.40 37.90
CA MET A 915 33.24 32.32 36.88
C MET A 915 34.15 32.57 35.68
N ARG A 916 34.13 33.79 35.15
CA ARG A 916 34.98 34.20 34.03
C ARG A 916 36.48 34.10 34.36
N ALA A 917 36.88 34.53 35.54
CA ALA A 917 38.28 34.44 35.97
C ALA A 917 38.79 32.97 36.01
N ILE A 918 37.94 32.05 36.53
CA ILE A 918 38.26 30.63 36.57
C ILE A 918 38.37 30.05 35.17
N LEU A 919 37.44 30.38 34.26
CA LEU A 919 37.46 29.93 32.86
C LEU A 919 38.68 30.48 32.09
N GLU A 920 39.08 31.75 32.32
CA GLU A 920 40.28 32.32 31.74
C GLU A 920 41.57 31.66 32.26
N GLN A 921 41.59 31.25 33.54
CA GLN A 921 42.68 30.47 34.10
C GLN A 921 42.76 29.07 33.46
N LEU A 922 41.65 28.36 33.35
CA LEU A 922 41.58 27.04 32.70
C LEU A 922 42.03 27.11 31.24
N SER A 923 41.65 28.16 30.52
CA SER A 923 42.08 28.41 29.14
C SER A 923 43.59 28.65 29.01
N ARG A 924 44.20 29.41 29.95
CA ARG A 924 45.65 29.59 29.97
C ARG A 924 46.41 28.32 30.30
N GLU A 925 45.91 27.52 31.22
CA GLU A 925 46.48 26.22 31.58
C GLU A 925 46.37 25.21 30.44
N SER A 926 45.26 25.20 29.68
CA SER A 926 45.08 24.40 28.48
C SER A 926 46.05 24.80 27.37
N ASN A 927 46.19 26.12 27.09
CA ASN A 927 47.12 26.62 26.08
C ASN A 927 48.61 26.37 26.47
N ALA A 928 48.93 26.35 27.75
CA ALA A 928 50.28 26.03 28.23
C ALA A 928 50.61 24.51 28.08
N LEU A 929 49.60 23.67 28.03
CA LEU A 929 49.73 22.22 27.79
C LEU A 929 49.83 21.87 26.29
N GLU A 930 49.26 22.67 25.40
CA GLU A 930 49.35 22.50 23.95
C GLU A 930 50.69 22.95 23.34
N HIS A 931 51.46 23.82 24.03
CA HIS A 931 52.76 24.29 23.55
C HIS A 931 53.84 24.23 24.68
N PRO A 932 54.32 23.03 25.03
CA PRO A 932 55.47 22.91 25.94
C PRO A 932 56.77 23.15 25.16
N GLY A 933 57.25 24.35 25.05
CA GLY A 933 58.60 24.61 24.56
C GLY A 933 58.86 25.82 23.71
N GLU A 934 58.59 27.05 24.20
CA GLU A 934 59.26 28.23 23.71
C GLU A 934 59.51 29.22 24.86
N THR A 935 60.54 28.97 25.64
CA THR A 935 61.18 30.03 26.44
C THR A 935 62.69 30.11 26.16
N ASN A 936 63.11 31.28 25.76
CA ASN A 936 64.42 31.84 25.77
C ASN A 936 65.19 31.95 24.46
N GLY A 937 65.41 33.18 24.08
CA GLY A 937 66.70 33.59 23.46
C GLY A 937 66.58 34.67 22.41
N GLY A 938 66.84 35.89 22.77
CA GLY A 938 67.57 36.78 21.88
C GLY A 938 66.89 38.07 21.32
N ASN A 939 67.23 39.16 21.90
CA ASN A 939 67.09 40.55 21.47
C ASN A 939 67.44 40.90 20.02
N LEU A 940 66.80 42.03 19.56
CA LEU A 940 67.20 43.04 18.57
C LEU A 940 66.64 42.92 17.12
N PRO A 941 66.51 44.05 16.41
CA PRO A 941 65.76 45.26 16.67
C PRO A 941 64.81 45.67 15.51
N ASP A 942 64.07 46.79 15.75
CA ASP A 942 63.24 47.62 14.86
C ASP A 942 63.50 47.60 13.33
N ARG A 943 62.40 47.51 12.60
CA ARG A 943 62.13 48.30 11.38
C ARG A 943 60.62 48.55 11.15
N PRO A 944 60.28 49.72 10.57
CA PRO A 944 58.97 50.34 10.70
C PRO A 944 57.93 49.93 9.65
N PRO A 945 56.71 50.46 9.74
CA PRO A 945 55.53 49.94 9.06
C PRO A 945 55.40 50.40 7.62
N VAL A 946 54.94 49.53 6.73
CA VAL A 946 54.52 49.94 5.39
C VAL A 946 53.00 49.84 5.34
N LYS A 947 52.40 50.92 4.86
CA LYS A 947 50.98 51.22 4.70
C LYS A 947 50.28 50.28 3.69
N SER A 948 49.00 50.11 3.99
CA SER A 948 47.96 49.68 3.12
C SER A 948 47.93 50.31 1.74
N GLU A 949 47.53 49.58 0.73
CA GLU A 949 46.55 50.11 -0.22
C GLU A 949 45.67 49.00 -0.82
N ILE A 950 44.41 49.34 -0.89
CA ILE A 950 43.25 48.69 -1.39
C ILE A 950 43.30 48.57 -2.94
N LYS A 951 43.02 47.41 -3.50
CA LYS A 951 42.03 47.36 -4.56
C LYS A 951 41.38 46.00 -4.61
#